data_cae46b5f44c99a7488a95518810a7d83
#
_entry.id   cae46b5f44c99a7488a95518810a7d83
#
_cell.length_a   1.000
_cell.length_b   1.000
_cell.length_c   1.000
_cell.angle_alpha   90.00
_cell.angle_beta   90.00
_cell.angle_gamma   90.00
#
_symmetry.space_group_name_H-M   'P 1'
#
loop_
_entity.id
_entity.type
_entity.pdbx_description
1 polymer ?
#
loop_
_entity_poly.entity_id
_entity_poly.type
_entity_poly.pdbx_seq_one_letter_code
_entity_poly.pdbx_strand_id
1 'polypeptide(L)'
;MAQKNITLGLVAHVDSGKTTLTEAMLVGAGALRQAGRVDHGDAFLDTHALERSRGITIFAKEARLTLPHTALTLLDTPGHADFGAEMERTLAVLDYAVLIISGTDGVQAHTETLWRLLERYRIPTFIFVNKMDQPGADRALILEELQRKLSPACLPHDTDEEALALCDERLMAEYLESGTLTETNLAAALARRAWFPCFWGAALRQEGIAELLEGLDRLTLAPAYLPDFAARVYKISTDAQGSRLTHLKVTGGALKVRMALPGGEKITQIRLYNGAKYQAVEEAPAGTIAAVTGLNQSYAGEGLGAEQERSSPLLEPVISCRVTLPEGTDPHTALAQLRQLEQEDPQLHQEWEEQKREIRVRLMGEIQQEILQSVAMERFGLAIGFEEGSILYKETIAAPVEGIGHYEPLRHYAEVHLLMEPLPRGSGLRFESHCPTDKLDLNWQRLILTHLTEKTHKGVLTGSPITDMKITLIAGRAHQKHTEGGDFREATYRAVRQGLRMAESILLEPWCRFTLTVPAEQLGRAIHDIQQREAACEPPEMRLETATLRGTAALDALRDYPAEVLRYTRGRGRLSWEPDGYAPCRRPEEVIAACGYDCNADTANTADSVFCSRGAGHTVRWDEVPGMAHIQTNVLKADEEPEEPAVTRQRSEAYRGSLLQDKELMRIFEMTYGPIKRRSGEALHTPKPTGNSPKPGKAAPLPEGPEYLLVDGYNIIFAWEELAELAKTDLDAARHRLIQILCNYQGYRRCELILVFDAYKVKGNPGSIERHHGISVVYTKEAETADMYIEKVTHTLAKEHRVRVATSDGLEQIIILGHGAVRVPARQFQEEVRQVEEAIREILENM
;
A
#
# COMPACT_ATOMS: atom_id res chain seq x y z
N MET A 1 -22.44 -16.65 -27.03
CA MET A 1 -21.37 -16.50 -26.05
C MET A 1 -21.97 -16.02 -24.74
N ALA A 2 -21.45 -16.35 -23.58
CA ALA A 2 -21.93 -15.80 -22.32
C ALA A 2 -21.65 -14.30 -22.31
N GLN A 3 -22.62 -13.50 -21.91
CA GLN A 3 -22.50 -12.03 -21.81
C GLN A 3 -21.48 -11.68 -20.72
N LYS A 4 -20.56 -10.73 -20.99
CA LYS A 4 -19.59 -10.23 -20.01
C LYS A 4 -20.29 -9.33 -19.00
N ASN A 5 -20.07 -9.52 -17.71
CA ASN A 5 -20.54 -8.59 -16.68
C ASN A 5 -19.39 -7.66 -16.30
N ILE A 6 -19.57 -6.37 -16.50
CA ILE A 6 -18.54 -5.33 -16.27
C ILE A 6 -19.11 -4.24 -15.38
N THR A 7 -18.37 -3.86 -14.36
CA THR A 7 -18.65 -2.70 -13.52
C THR A 7 -17.84 -1.52 -14.05
N LEU A 8 -18.53 -0.51 -14.59
CA LEU A 8 -17.94 0.67 -15.22
C LEU A 8 -18.16 1.91 -14.36
N GLY A 9 -17.10 2.58 -13.94
CA GLY A 9 -17.17 3.86 -13.24
C GLY A 9 -17.12 5.04 -14.18
N LEU A 10 -17.97 6.03 -13.93
CA LEU A 10 -17.90 7.33 -14.62
C LEU A 10 -17.25 8.33 -13.67
N VAL A 11 -16.06 8.79 -13.99
CA VAL A 11 -15.25 9.71 -13.19
C VAL A 11 -14.96 10.99 -13.94
N ALA A 12 -15.12 12.13 -13.28
CA ALA A 12 -15.01 13.42 -13.93
C ALA A 12 -14.75 14.54 -12.92
N HIS A 13 -14.11 15.61 -13.37
CA HIS A 13 -14.19 16.89 -12.66
C HIS A 13 -15.62 17.47 -12.72
N VAL A 14 -15.94 18.32 -11.75
CA VAL A 14 -17.24 19.04 -11.70
C VAL A 14 -17.48 19.74 -13.04
N ASP A 15 -18.72 19.80 -13.48
CA ASP A 15 -19.18 20.44 -14.71
C ASP A 15 -18.64 19.83 -16.02
N SER A 16 -17.89 18.72 -16.01
CA SER A 16 -17.47 18.04 -17.26
C SER A 16 -18.62 17.33 -18.00
N GLY A 17 -19.81 17.29 -17.41
CA GLY A 17 -21.00 16.69 -17.99
C GLY A 17 -21.13 15.18 -17.74
N LYS A 18 -20.67 14.71 -16.59
CA LYS A 18 -20.73 13.30 -16.16
C LYS A 18 -22.15 12.75 -16.18
N THR A 19 -23.10 13.36 -15.46
CA THR A 19 -24.51 12.94 -15.41
C THR A 19 -25.16 13.00 -16.80
N THR A 20 -24.83 14.01 -17.60
CA THR A 20 -25.31 14.13 -18.98
C THR A 20 -24.81 12.97 -19.86
N LEU A 21 -23.54 12.55 -19.70
CA LEU A 21 -23.00 11.39 -20.40
C LEU A 21 -23.68 10.10 -19.95
N THR A 22 -23.91 9.93 -18.64
CA THR A 22 -24.63 8.77 -18.10
C THR A 22 -26.02 8.64 -18.73
N GLU A 23 -26.79 9.73 -18.77
CA GLU A 23 -28.09 9.77 -19.41
C GLU A 23 -28.01 9.43 -20.90
N ALA A 24 -27.05 10.03 -21.62
CA ALA A 24 -26.80 9.77 -23.02
C ALA A 24 -26.46 8.29 -23.31
N MET A 25 -25.64 7.66 -22.48
CA MET A 25 -25.30 6.24 -22.60
C MET A 25 -26.53 5.35 -22.36
N LEU A 26 -27.35 5.68 -21.36
CA LEU A 26 -28.58 4.93 -21.09
C LEU A 26 -29.58 4.99 -22.21
N VAL A 27 -29.72 6.18 -22.89
CA VAL A 27 -30.55 6.35 -24.07
C VAL A 27 -29.95 5.61 -25.27
N GLY A 28 -28.63 5.78 -25.53
CA GLY A 28 -27.93 5.12 -26.62
C GLY A 28 -28.01 3.60 -26.58
N ALA A 29 -28.01 3.01 -25.36
CA ALA A 29 -28.20 1.58 -25.14
C ALA A 29 -29.69 1.15 -25.10
N GLY A 30 -30.64 2.06 -25.25
CA GLY A 30 -32.08 1.78 -25.21
C GLY A 30 -32.64 1.48 -23.82
N ALA A 31 -31.88 1.72 -22.75
CA ALA A 31 -32.35 1.56 -21.38
C ALA A 31 -33.35 2.66 -20.97
N LEU A 32 -33.20 3.85 -21.53
CA LEU A 32 -34.12 4.98 -21.38
C LEU A 32 -34.67 5.40 -22.73
N ARG A 33 -35.90 5.90 -22.72
CA ARG A 33 -36.55 6.43 -23.97
C ARG A 33 -36.08 7.87 -24.30
N GLN A 34 -35.76 8.64 -23.26
CA GLN A 34 -35.35 10.04 -23.38
C GLN A 34 -34.40 10.36 -22.22
N ALA A 35 -33.39 11.19 -22.52
CA ALA A 35 -32.45 11.65 -21.48
C ALA A 35 -33.14 12.71 -20.61
N GLY A 36 -32.96 12.57 -19.28
CA GLY A 36 -33.26 13.64 -18.34
C GLY A 36 -32.19 14.76 -18.44
N ARG A 37 -32.53 15.93 -17.92
CA ARG A 37 -31.62 17.09 -17.88
C ARG A 37 -31.33 17.51 -16.45
N VAL A 38 -30.04 17.67 -16.15
CA VAL A 38 -29.59 18.15 -14.84
C VAL A 38 -30.18 19.53 -14.53
N ASP A 39 -30.20 20.43 -15.53
CA ASP A 39 -30.75 21.80 -15.39
C ASP A 39 -32.27 21.83 -15.07
N HIS A 40 -32.99 20.77 -15.44
CA HIS A 40 -34.43 20.66 -15.14
C HIS A 40 -34.72 19.83 -13.92
N GLY A 41 -33.69 19.19 -13.30
CA GLY A 41 -33.82 18.35 -12.11
C GLY A 41 -34.58 17.04 -12.36
N ASP A 42 -34.65 16.56 -13.60
CA ASP A 42 -35.36 15.35 -14.05
C ASP A 42 -34.41 14.23 -14.49
N ALA A 43 -33.10 14.34 -14.25
CA ALA A 43 -32.12 13.31 -14.52
C ALA A 43 -32.43 12.01 -13.72
N PHE A 44 -32.33 10.86 -14.40
CA PHE A 44 -32.72 9.54 -13.89
C PHE A 44 -31.96 9.16 -12.59
N LEU A 45 -30.70 9.55 -12.51
CA LEU A 45 -29.85 9.25 -11.35
C LEU A 45 -29.91 10.30 -10.24
N ASP A 46 -30.32 11.55 -10.50
CA ASP A 46 -30.37 12.60 -9.47
C ASP A 46 -31.63 12.44 -8.59
N THR A 47 -31.55 11.51 -7.65
CA THR A 47 -32.68 11.13 -6.79
C THR A 47 -32.79 11.98 -5.53
N HIS A 48 -31.67 12.58 -5.04
CA HIS A 48 -31.64 13.35 -3.79
C HIS A 48 -31.96 14.83 -4.05
N ALA A 49 -32.73 15.47 -3.13
CA ALA A 49 -33.15 16.86 -3.28
C ALA A 49 -31.96 17.83 -3.35
N LEU A 50 -30.91 17.61 -2.56
CA LEU A 50 -29.70 18.42 -2.55
C LEU A 50 -28.90 18.33 -3.86
N GLU A 51 -28.80 17.16 -4.48
CA GLU A 51 -28.14 16.99 -5.77
C GLU A 51 -28.86 17.79 -6.86
N ARG A 52 -30.21 17.73 -6.88
CA ARG A 52 -31.02 18.48 -7.82
C ARG A 52 -30.89 19.99 -7.63
N SER A 53 -30.85 20.46 -6.40
CA SER A 53 -30.76 21.90 -6.13
C SER A 53 -29.40 22.49 -6.46
N ARG A 54 -28.33 21.67 -6.41
CA ARG A 54 -26.95 22.12 -6.66
C ARG A 54 -26.38 21.70 -8.00
N GLY A 55 -27.03 20.74 -8.68
CA GLY A 55 -26.54 20.19 -9.94
C GLY A 55 -25.26 19.36 -9.83
N ILE A 56 -24.94 18.81 -8.62
CA ILE A 56 -23.75 17.99 -8.36
C ILE A 56 -24.16 16.61 -7.88
N THR A 57 -23.43 15.56 -8.29
CA THR A 57 -23.56 14.22 -7.75
C THR A 57 -22.81 14.16 -6.42
N ILE A 58 -23.52 13.76 -5.35
CA ILE A 58 -23.00 13.65 -4.00
C ILE A 58 -22.72 12.19 -3.64
N PHE A 59 -23.68 11.30 -3.98
CA PHE A 59 -23.63 9.89 -3.66
C PHE A 59 -23.44 9.04 -4.91
N ALA A 60 -22.60 8.02 -4.83
CA ALA A 60 -22.46 7.05 -5.91
C ALA A 60 -23.77 6.32 -6.17
N LYS A 61 -24.15 6.18 -7.45
CA LYS A 61 -25.43 5.59 -7.89
C LYS A 61 -25.22 4.57 -8.98
N GLU A 62 -26.16 3.63 -9.05
CA GLU A 62 -26.11 2.48 -9.93
C GLU A 62 -27.13 2.61 -11.06
N ALA A 63 -26.69 2.37 -12.29
CA ALA A 63 -27.56 2.18 -13.45
C ALA A 63 -27.10 0.93 -14.22
N ARG A 64 -28.01 0.31 -14.92
CA ARG A 64 -27.74 -0.90 -15.71
C ARG A 64 -28.12 -0.70 -17.16
N LEU A 65 -27.21 -1.12 -18.03
CA LEU A 65 -27.45 -1.15 -19.47
C LEU A 65 -26.88 -2.44 -20.07
N THR A 66 -27.44 -2.82 -21.22
CA THR A 66 -27.04 -4.05 -21.91
C THR A 66 -26.59 -3.70 -23.31
N LEU A 67 -25.35 -4.10 -23.64
CA LEU A 67 -24.78 -4.06 -24.98
C LEU A 67 -24.83 -5.46 -25.62
N PRO A 68 -24.55 -5.61 -26.91
CA PRO A 68 -24.64 -6.90 -27.60
C PRO A 68 -23.86 -8.03 -26.93
N HIS A 69 -22.67 -7.76 -26.39
CA HIS A 69 -21.79 -8.77 -25.76
C HIS A 69 -21.52 -8.49 -24.28
N THR A 70 -21.93 -7.33 -23.74
CA THR A 70 -21.56 -6.87 -22.41
C THR A 70 -22.78 -6.36 -21.64
N ALA A 71 -22.97 -6.86 -20.42
CA ALA A 71 -23.86 -6.26 -19.43
C ALA A 71 -23.05 -5.29 -18.58
N LEU A 72 -23.36 -4.00 -18.65
CA LEU A 72 -22.68 -2.96 -17.89
C LEU A 72 -23.49 -2.55 -16.67
N THR A 73 -22.85 -2.55 -15.52
CA THR A 73 -23.33 -1.83 -14.34
C THR A 73 -22.54 -0.53 -14.24
N LEU A 74 -23.20 0.59 -14.51
CA LEU A 74 -22.62 1.92 -14.38
C LEU A 74 -22.65 2.35 -12.92
N LEU A 75 -21.52 2.84 -12.42
CA LEU A 75 -21.41 3.55 -11.15
C LEU A 75 -21.11 5.02 -11.44
N ASP A 76 -22.11 5.87 -11.22
CA ASP A 76 -21.96 7.32 -11.31
C ASP A 76 -21.33 7.82 -10.02
N THR A 77 -20.09 8.30 -10.08
CA THR A 77 -19.32 8.70 -8.90
C THR A 77 -19.47 10.19 -8.59
N PRO A 78 -19.28 10.64 -7.35
CA PRO A 78 -19.18 12.06 -7.05
C PRO A 78 -18.09 12.74 -7.87
N GLY A 79 -18.38 13.95 -8.38
CA GLY A 79 -17.42 14.73 -9.18
C GLY A 79 -16.72 15.85 -8.38
N HIS A 80 -17.14 16.11 -7.13
CA HIS A 80 -16.57 17.16 -6.31
C HIS A 80 -15.50 16.61 -5.36
N ALA A 81 -14.42 17.35 -5.15
CA ALA A 81 -13.30 16.94 -4.31
C ALA A 81 -13.71 16.63 -2.86
N ASP A 82 -14.68 17.35 -2.30
CA ASP A 82 -15.21 17.14 -0.94
C ASP A 82 -15.80 15.73 -0.73
N PHE A 83 -16.18 15.04 -1.83
CA PHE A 83 -16.68 13.66 -1.82
C PHE A 83 -15.67 12.66 -2.35
N GLY A 84 -14.40 13.06 -2.39
CA GLY A 84 -13.31 12.22 -2.88
C GLY A 84 -13.21 10.88 -2.16
N ALA A 85 -13.56 10.83 -0.88
CA ALA A 85 -13.59 9.61 -0.10
C ALA A 85 -14.61 8.57 -0.61
N GLU A 86 -15.83 8.97 -0.92
CA GLU A 86 -16.85 8.09 -1.49
C GLU A 86 -16.47 7.66 -2.92
N MET A 87 -15.92 8.59 -3.68
CA MET A 87 -15.42 8.32 -5.02
C MET A 87 -14.29 7.26 -4.95
N GLU A 88 -13.30 7.42 -4.08
CA GLU A 88 -12.18 6.46 -3.95
C GLU A 88 -12.67 5.07 -3.54
N ARG A 89 -13.60 4.96 -2.59
CA ARG A 89 -14.22 3.67 -2.23
C ARG A 89 -14.94 3.01 -3.41
N THR A 90 -15.58 3.82 -4.24
CA THR A 90 -16.25 3.33 -5.46
C THR A 90 -15.23 2.83 -6.49
N LEU A 91 -14.06 3.48 -6.63
CA LEU A 91 -13.00 3.02 -7.54
C LEU A 91 -12.54 1.60 -7.21
N ALA A 92 -12.49 1.23 -5.93
CA ALA A 92 -12.02 -0.09 -5.49
C ALA A 92 -12.86 -1.28 -6.01
N VAL A 93 -14.04 -1.03 -6.55
CA VAL A 93 -14.96 -2.06 -7.09
C VAL A 93 -15.15 -1.98 -8.60
N LEU A 94 -14.47 -1.08 -9.30
CA LEU A 94 -14.56 -0.94 -10.75
C LEU A 94 -13.74 -2.01 -11.49
N ASP A 95 -14.23 -2.43 -12.65
CA ASP A 95 -13.44 -3.20 -13.61
C ASP A 95 -12.81 -2.28 -14.65
N TYR A 96 -13.52 -1.22 -15.03
CA TYR A 96 -13.09 -0.20 -15.98
C TYR A 96 -13.63 1.18 -15.55
N ALA A 97 -13.01 2.22 -16.06
CA ALA A 97 -13.49 3.58 -15.86
C ALA A 97 -13.59 4.34 -17.19
N VAL A 98 -14.53 5.28 -17.27
CA VAL A 98 -14.53 6.35 -18.27
C VAL A 98 -14.18 7.65 -17.58
N LEU A 99 -13.02 8.20 -17.90
CA LEU A 99 -12.58 9.52 -17.46
C LEU A 99 -13.14 10.57 -18.42
N ILE A 100 -14.00 11.46 -17.90
CA ILE A 100 -14.69 12.46 -18.71
C ILE A 100 -13.99 13.79 -18.54
N ILE A 101 -13.64 14.41 -19.67
CA ILE A 101 -12.91 15.67 -19.73
C ILE A 101 -13.74 16.68 -20.51
N SER A 102 -13.80 17.92 -20.06
CA SER A 102 -14.46 18.99 -20.80
C SER A 102 -13.58 19.47 -21.96
N GLY A 103 -14.12 19.51 -23.16
CA GLY A 103 -13.44 20.02 -24.37
C GLY A 103 -13.09 21.51 -24.31
N THR A 104 -13.74 22.27 -23.42
CA THR A 104 -13.44 23.70 -23.22
C THR A 104 -12.44 23.93 -22.12
N ASP A 105 -12.44 23.08 -21.07
CA ASP A 105 -11.65 23.31 -19.85
C ASP A 105 -10.35 22.50 -19.84
N GLY A 106 -10.27 21.40 -20.63
CA GLY A 106 -9.12 20.52 -20.70
C GLY A 106 -8.87 19.73 -19.39
N VAL A 107 -7.62 19.35 -19.15
CA VAL A 107 -7.20 18.60 -17.95
C VAL A 107 -7.10 19.54 -16.76
N GLN A 108 -8.00 19.38 -15.81
CA GLN A 108 -8.05 20.12 -14.55
C GLN A 108 -7.24 19.43 -13.45
N ALA A 109 -6.95 20.14 -12.33
CA ALA A 109 -6.22 19.56 -11.21
C ALA A 109 -6.89 18.28 -10.67
N HIS A 110 -8.23 18.30 -10.55
CA HIS A 110 -8.99 17.11 -10.14
C HIS A 110 -8.88 15.94 -11.12
N THR A 111 -8.81 16.22 -12.41
CA THR A 111 -8.56 15.18 -13.42
C THR A 111 -7.25 14.47 -13.19
N GLU A 112 -6.19 15.18 -12.82
CA GLU A 112 -4.89 14.60 -12.48
C GLU A 112 -4.96 13.78 -11.19
N THR A 113 -5.72 14.23 -10.19
CA THR A 113 -5.96 13.46 -8.95
C THR A 113 -6.72 12.17 -9.26
N LEU A 114 -7.78 12.24 -10.06
CA LEU A 114 -8.51 11.06 -10.54
C LEU A 114 -7.60 10.09 -11.30
N TRP A 115 -6.72 10.63 -12.16
CA TRP A 115 -5.77 9.82 -12.92
C TRP A 115 -4.81 9.03 -12.02
N ARG A 116 -4.23 9.69 -11.00
CA ARG A 116 -3.37 9.04 -9.99
C ARG A 116 -4.11 7.94 -9.22
N LEU A 117 -5.38 8.16 -8.87
CA LEU A 117 -6.21 7.15 -8.22
C LEU A 117 -6.50 5.96 -9.15
N LEU A 118 -6.87 6.21 -10.42
CA LEU A 118 -7.07 5.17 -11.41
C LEU A 118 -5.80 4.34 -11.66
N GLU A 119 -4.63 4.97 -11.59
CA GLU A 119 -3.34 4.29 -11.67
C GLU A 119 -3.06 3.44 -10.43
N ARG A 120 -3.25 3.99 -9.23
CA ARG A 120 -3.08 3.27 -7.96
C ARG A 120 -3.92 2.00 -7.88
N TYR A 121 -5.19 2.10 -8.29
CA TYR A 121 -6.12 0.97 -8.32
C TYR A 121 -5.99 0.13 -9.59
N ARG A 122 -5.06 0.46 -10.48
CA ARG A 122 -4.80 -0.23 -11.76
C ARG A 122 -6.05 -0.41 -12.62
N ILE A 123 -6.93 0.58 -12.62
CA ILE A 123 -8.20 0.52 -13.36
C ILE A 123 -7.97 0.87 -14.84
N PRO A 124 -8.27 -0.03 -15.80
CA PRO A 124 -8.25 0.26 -17.21
C PRO A 124 -9.21 1.39 -17.53
N THR A 125 -8.77 2.40 -18.32
CA THR A 125 -9.45 3.66 -18.43
C THR A 125 -9.68 4.03 -19.88
N PHE A 126 -10.94 4.31 -20.22
CA PHE A 126 -11.37 5.02 -21.43
C PHE A 126 -11.40 6.51 -21.14
N ILE A 127 -11.10 7.33 -22.13
CA ILE A 127 -11.21 8.80 -22.02
C ILE A 127 -12.32 9.27 -22.94
N PHE A 128 -13.25 10.08 -22.43
CA PHE A 128 -14.29 10.71 -23.21
C PHE A 128 -14.20 12.23 -23.08
N VAL A 129 -13.84 12.91 -24.17
CA VAL A 129 -13.79 14.37 -24.23
C VAL A 129 -15.16 14.88 -24.65
N ASN A 130 -15.85 15.44 -23.68
CA ASN A 130 -17.24 15.96 -23.84
C ASN A 130 -17.27 17.44 -24.21
N LYS A 131 -18.41 17.93 -24.59
CA LYS A 131 -18.67 19.37 -24.97
C LYS A 131 -17.87 19.84 -26.19
N MET A 132 -17.56 18.93 -27.11
CA MET A 132 -16.84 19.29 -28.35
C MET A 132 -17.62 20.19 -29.29
N ASP A 133 -18.91 20.39 -29.03
CA ASP A 133 -19.79 21.32 -29.74
C ASP A 133 -19.66 22.79 -29.31
N GLN A 134 -18.90 23.04 -28.19
CA GLN A 134 -18.77 24.39 -27.67
C GLN A 134 -17.63 25.16 -28.36
N PRO A 135 -17.77 26.51 -28.50
CA PRO A 135 -16.70 27.34 -29.04
C PRO A 135 -15.41 27.25 -28.18
N GLY A 136 -14.27 27.02 -28.80
CA GLY A 136 -12.98 26.90 -28.15
C GLY A 136 -12.53 25.48 -27.86
N ALA A 137 -13.37 24.48 -28.12
CA ALA A 137 -12.95 23.08 -28.05
C ALA A 137 -12.10 22.73 -29.29
N ASP A 138 -10.86 22.28 -29.07
CA ASP A 138 -9.93 21.86 -30.12
C ASP A 138 -9.39 20.47 -29.82
N ARG A 139 -9.69 19.51 -30.71
CA ARG A 139 -9.29 18.09 -30.55
C ARG A 139 -7.79 17.93 -30.46
N ALA A 140 -7.01 18.67 -31.26
CA ALA A 140 -5.57 18.52 -31.34
C ALA A 140 -4.88 19.06 -30.06
N LEU A 141 -5.31 20.25 -29.61
CA LEU A 141 -4.78 20.86 -28.39
C LEU A 141 -5.08 20.02 -27.14
N ILE A 142 -6.29 19.47 -27.05
CA ILE A 142 -6.67 18.63 -25.91
C ILE A 142 -5.90 17.31 -25.94
N LEU A 143 -5.72 16.70 -27.09
CA LEU A 143 -4.93 15.47 -27.22
C LEU A 143 -3.48 15.69 -26.77
N GLU A 144 -2.85 16.79 -27.18
CA GLU A 144 -1.51 17.16 -26.73
C GLU A 144 -1.48 17.37 -25.21
N GLU A 145 -2.50 17.99 -24.64
CA GLU A 145 -2.61 18.18 -23.18
C GLU A 145 -2.78 16.84 -22.45
N LEU A 146 -3.61 15.93 -22.94
CA LEU A 146 -3.79 14.57 -22.41
C LEU A 146 -2.48 13.78 -22.41
N GLN A 147 -1.77 13.83 -23.54
CA GLN A 147 -0.49 13.13 -23.68
C GLN A 147 0.59 13.69 -22.75
N ARG A 148 0.63 15.00 -22.59
CA ARG A 148 1.61 15.66 -21.72
C ARG A 148 1.31 15.47 -20.22
N LYS A 149 0.02 15.59 -19.79
CA LYS A 149 -0.35 15.62 -18.37
C LYS A 149 -0.74 14.26 -17.81
N LEU A 150 -1.30 13.37 -18.62
CA LEU A 150 -1.78 12.08 -18.15
C LEU A 150 -0.87 10.93 -18.62
N SER A 151 -0.81 10.66 -19.91
CA SER A 151 0.06 9.63 -20.48
C SER A 151 0.29 9.83 -21.97
N PRO A 152 1.52 9.63 -22.49
CA PRO A 152 1.79 9.60 -23.93
C PRO A 152 0.97 8.55 -24.69
N ALA A 153 0.48 7.53 -24.01
CA ALA A 153 -0.34 6.46 -24.56
C ALA A 153 -1.85 6.83 -24.66
N CYS A 154 -2.23 8.07 -24.39
CA CYS A 154 -3.56 8.59 -24.72
C CYS A 154 -3.65 8.79 -26.21
N LEU A 155 -4.38 7.91 -26.91
CA LEU A 155 -4.52 7.95 -28.37
C LEU A 155 -5.99 7.96 -28.78
N PRO A 156 -6.34 8.64 -29.89
CA PRO A 156 -7.68 8.53 -30.45
C PRO A 156 -8.07 7.07 -30.70
N HIS A 157 -9.34 6.73 -30.45
CA HIS A 157 -9.83 5.35 -30.66
C HIS A 157 -9.77 4.90 -32.13
N ASP A 158 -9.71 5.86 -33.04
CA ASP A 158 -9.64 5.71 -34.51
C ASP A 158 -8.20 5.87 -35.04
N THR A 159 -7.18 5.82 -34.18
CA THR A 159 -5.76 5.93 -34.57
C THR A 159 -5.29 4.70 -35.35
N ASP A 160 -4.19 4.86 -36.12
CA ASP A 160 -3.61 3.76 -36.89
C ASP A 160 -2.95 2.69 -36.00
N GLU A 161 -2.85 1.49 -36.52
CA GLU A 161 -2.32 0.33 -35.77
C GLU A 161 -0.82 0.46 -35.47
N GLU A 162 -0.08 1.22 -36.27
CA GLU A 162 1.34 1.47 -36.05
C GLU A 162 1.57 2.30 -34.76
N ALA A 163 0.76 3.35 -34.57
CA ALA A 163 0.83 4.18 -33.37
C ALA A 163 0.38 3.39 -32.11
N LEU A 164 -0.61 2.50 -32.24
CA LEU A 164 -1.01 1.61 -31.16
C LEU A 164 0.06 0.59 -30.81
N ALA A 165 0.77 0.05 -31.81
CA ALA A 165 1.86 -0.90 -31.61
C ALA A 165 3.02 -0.30 -30.78
N LEU A 166 3.29 1.01 -30.93
CA LEU A 166 4.32 1.71 -30.15
C LEU A 166 4.01 1.80 -28.64
N CYS A 167 2.78 1.56 -28.20
CA CYS A 167 2.39 1.68 -26.79
C CYS A 167 2.77 0.45 -25.94
N ASP A 168 2.92 -0.74 -26.55
CA ASP A 168 3.13 -1.99 -25.82
C ASP A 168 4.03 -2.95 -26.62
N GLU A 169 5.03 -3.54 -25.99
CA GLU A 169 5.96 -4.46 -26.66
C GLU A 169 5.27 -5.68 -27.31
N ARG A 170 4.16 -6.15 -26.72
CA ARG A 170 3.40 -7.29 -27.26
C ARG A 170 2.60 -6.89 -28.49
N LEU A 171 2.03 -5.67 -28.49
CA LEU A 171 1.38 -5.13 -29.65
C LEU A 171 2.40 -4.88 -30.78
N MET A 172 3.58 -4.38 -30.44
CA MET A 172 4.67 -4.20 -31.41
C MET A 172 5.09 -5.54 -32.04
N ALA A 173 5.26 -6.58 -31.22
CA ALA A 173 5.64 -7.92 -31.72
C ALA A 173 4.57 -8.47 -32.67
N GLU A 174 3.27 -8.35 -32.33
CA GLU A 174 2.16 -8.79 -33.17
C GLU A 174 2.13 -8.01 -34.52
N TYR A 175 2.29 -6.68 -34.45
CA TYR A 175 2.28 -5.83 -35.62
C TYR A 175 3.45 -6.14 -36.58
N LEU A 176 4.64 -6.37 -36.03
CA LEU A 176 5.81 -6.77 -36.82
C LEU A 176 5.68 -8.16 -37.48
N GLU A 177 4.93 -9.08 -36.83
CA GLU A 177 4.73 -10.43 -37.30
C GLU A 177 3.57 -10.52 -38.32
N SER A 178 2.46 -9.87 -38.09
CA SER A 178 1.21 -10.00 -38.86
C SER A 178 0.84 -8.78 -39.72
N GLY A 179 1.43 -7.62 -39.43
CA GLY A 179 1.06 -6.34 -40.04
C GLY A 179 -0.28 -5.78 -39.57
N THR A 180 -0.96 -6.44 -38.59
CA THR A 180 -2.27 -6.02 -38.07
C THR A 180 -2.35 -6.35 -36.59
N LEU A 181 -3.20 -5.61 -35.83
CA LEU A 181 -3.43 -5.84 -34.42
C LEU A 181 -4.80 -6.50 -34.21
N THR A 182 -4.86 -7.52 -33.36
CA THR A 182 -6.11 -8.17 -32.99
C THR A 182 -6.84 -7.40 -31.88
N GLU A 183 -8.18 -7.35 -31.94
CA GLU A 183 -9.00 -6.74 -30.87
C GLU A 183 -8.71 -7.35 -29.49
N THR A 184 -8.43 -8.63 -29.44
CA THR A 184 -8.12 -9.33 -28.17
C THR A 184 -6.84 -8.78 -27.55
N ASN A 185 -5.78 -8.53 -28.34
CA ASN A 185 -4.54 -7.99 -27.85
C ASN A 185 -4.63 -6.50 -27.51
N LEU A 186 -5.46 -5.73 -28.26
CA LEU A 186 -5.79 -4.35 -27.92
C LEU A 186 -6.55 -4.27 -26.60
N ALA A 187 -7.56 -5.13 -26.39
CA ALA A 187 -8.27 -5.21 -25.12
C ALA A 187 -7.36 -5.64 -23.96
N ALA A 188 -6.42 -6.57 -24.20
CA ALA A 188 -5.43 -6.98 -23.21
C ALA A 188 -4.42 -5.86 -22.88
N ALA A 189 -4.01 -5.05 -23.85
CA ALA A 189 -3.15 -3.91 -23.62
C ALA A 189 -3.87 -2.81 -22.82
N LEU A 190 -5.13 -2.51 -23.14
CA LEU A 190 -5.97 -1.63 -22.33
C LEU A 190 -6.13 -2.14 -20.89
N ALA A 191 -6.39 -3.45 -20.72
CA ALA A 191 -6.52 -4.06 -19.40
C ALA A 191 -5.23 -3.93 -18.55
N ARG A 192 -4.05 -3.88 -19.19
CA ARG A 192 -2.75 -3.59 -18.55
C ARG A 192 -2.44 -2.10 -18.41
N ARG A 193 -3.35 -1.21 -18.87
CA ARG A 193 -3.12 0.24 -18.91
C ARG A 193 -1.93 0.65 -19.79
N ALA A 194 -1.66 -0.11 -20.85
CA ALA A 194 -0.60 0.20 -21.80
C ALA A 194 -1.02 1.28 -22.81
N TRP A 195 -2.30 1.43 -23.06
CA TRP A 195 -2.87 2.51 -23.85
C TRP A 195 -4.25 2.93 -23.35
N PHE A 196 -4.71 4.14 -23.76
CA PHE A 196 -5.93 4.75 -23.27
C PHE A 196 -6.70 5.31 -24.44
N PRO A 197 -7.79 4.64 -24.89
CA PRO A 197 -8.59 5.09 -26.04
C PRO A 197 -9.34 6.37 -25.72
N CYS A 198 -9.15 7.41 -26.56
CA CYS A 198 -9.79 8.71 -26.44
C CYS A 198 -10.95 8.81 -27.43
N PHE A 199 -12.14 9.07 -26.91
CA PHE A 199 -13.38 9.32 -27.66
C PHE A 199 -13.77 10.80 -27.55
N TRP A 200 -14.46 11.32 -28.55
CA TRP A 200 -14.79 12.72 -28.67
C TRP A 200 -16.29 12.87 -28.94
N GLY A 201 -16.94 13.82 -28.27
CA GLY A 201 -18.36 13.99 -28.49
C GLY A 201 -19.02 15.16 -27.76
N ALA A 202 -20.31 15.21 -27.85
CA ALA A 202 -21.17 16.13 -27.13
C ALA A 202 -22.36 15.34 -26.56
N ALA A 203 -22.27 14.96 -25.33
CA ALA A 203 -23.24 14.08 -24.67
C ALA A 203 -24.67 14.66 -24.74
N LEU A 204 -24.80 15.99 -24.57
CA LEU A 204 -26.12 16.68 -24.71
C LEU A 204 -26.76 16.51 -26.08
N ARG A 205 -25.98 16.34 -27.15
CA ARG A 205 -26.42 16.12 -28.52
C ARG A 205 -26.41 14.66 -28.95
N GLN A 206 -26.03 13.72 -28.05
CA GLN A 206 -25.86 12.29 -28.36
C GLN A 206 -24.74 12.03 -29.38
N GLU A 207 -23.79 12.96 -29.57
CA GLU A 207 -22.65 12.82 -30.48
C GLU A 207 -21.53 12.06 -29.82
N GLY A 208 -20.92 11.07 -30.50
CA GLY A 208 -19.78 10.25 -29.97
C GLY A 208 -20.21 9.17 -29.00
N ILE A 209 -21.48 9.01 -28.68
CA ILE A 209 -21.98 8.04 -27.71
C ILE A 209 -21.99 6.62 -28.27
N ALA A 210 -22.38 6.47 -29.54
CA ALA A 210 -22.41 5.16 -30.19
C ALA A 210 -21.01 4.55 -30.30
N GLU A 211 -20.03 5.35 -30.67
CA GLU A 211 -18.62 4.97 -30.76
C GLU A 211 -18.04 4.57 -29.38
N LEU A 212 -18.37 5.31 -28.33
CA LEU A 212 -17.97 4.97 -26.96
C LEU A 212 -18.59 3.63 -26.53
N LEU A 213 -19.89 3.43 -26.75
CA LEU A 213 -20.59 2.19 -26.38
C LEU A 213 -20.07 0.98 -27.16
N GLU A 214 -19.74 1.15 -28.45
CA GLU A 214 -19.11 0.12 -29.27
C GLU A 214 -17.70 -0.21 -28.74
N GLY A 215 -16.91 0.82 -28.44
CA GLY A 215 -15.57 0.65 -27.85
C GLY A 215 -15.61 -0.11 -26.50
N LEU A 216 -16.59 0.21 -25.65
CA LEU A 216 -16.82 -0.49 -24.39
C LEU A 216 -17.22 -1.96 -24.60
N ASP A 217 -18.06 -2.25 -25.60
CA ASP A 217 -18.47 -3.63 -25.90
C ASP A 217 -17.33 -4.48 -26.44
N ARG A 218 -16.46 -3.92 -27.28
CA ARG A 218 -15.36 -4.60 -27.97
C ARG A 218 -14.12 -4.73 -27.11
N LEU A 219 -13.67 -3.66 -26.44
CA LEU A 219 -12.36 -3.55 -25.81
C LEU A 219 -12.37 -3.94 -24.31
N THR A 220 -13.50 -4.31 -23.71
CA THR A 220 -13.53 -4.80 -22.34
C THR A 220 -13.36 -6.32 -22.28
N LEU A 221 -12.60 -6.81 -21.30
CA LEU A 221 -12.44 -8.24 -21.01
C LEU A 221 -13.22 -8.59 -19.73
N ALA A 222 -13.78 -9.78 -19.69
CA ALA A 222 -14.38 -10.28 -18.46
C ALA A 222 -13.30 -10.47 -17.37
N PRO A 223 -13.50 -9.92 -16.17
CA PRO A 223 -12.58 -10.14 -15.07
C PRO A 223 -12.49 -11.61 -14.67
N ALA A 224 -11.32 -12.03 -14.19
CA ALA A 224 -11.14 -13.33 -13.57
C ALA A 224 -11.60 -13.25 -12.11
N TYR A 225 -12.55 -14.10 -11.72
CA TYR A 225 -13.08 -14.14 -10.37
C TYR A 225 -12.59 -15.36 -9.60
N LEU A 226 -12.49 -15.23 -8.27
CA LEU A 226 -12.13 -16.33 -7.38
C LEU A 226 -13.23 -17.42 -7.40
N PRO A 227 -12.88 -18.72 -7.26
CA PRO A 227 -13.87 -19.79 -7.22
C PRO A 227 -14.72 -19.76 -5.93
N ASP A 228 -14.12 -19.38 -4.81
CA ASP A 228 -14.78 -19.28 -3.52
C ASP A 228 -15.47 -17.92 -3.36
N PHE A 229 -16.48 -17.88 -2.47
CA PHE A 229 -17.16 -16.61 -2.20
C PHE A 229 -16.19 -15.54 -1.71
N ALA A 230 -16.23 -14.41 -2.41
CA ALA A 230 -15.52 -13.20 -2.08
C ALA A 230 -16.37 -11.99 -2.46
N ALA A 231 -16.35 -10.95 -1.66
CA ALA A 231 -17.02 -9.68 -1.97
C ALA A 231 -16.30 -8.51 -1.34
N ARG A 232 -16.40 -7.31 -1.96
CA ARG A 232 -15.88 -6.06 -1.43
C ARG A 232 -17.00 -5.07 -1.18
N VAL A 233 -17.10 -4.58 0.05
CA VAL A 233 -18.05 -3.54 0.46
C VAL A 233 -17.50 -2.18 0.04
N TYR A 234 -18.25 -1.39 -0.72
CA TYR A 234 -17.81 -0.06 -1.13
C TYR A 234 -18.66 1.08 -0.55
N LYS A 235 -19.88 0.79 -0.11
CA LYS A 235 -20.80 1.80 0.41
C LYS A 235 -21.75 1.20 1.43
N ILE A 236 -22.08 2.00 2.43
CA ILE A 236 -23.19 1.75 3.36
C ILE A 236 -24.24 2.84 3.12
N SER A 237 -25.52 2.51 3.14
CA SER A 237 -26.62 3.46 3.07
C SER A 237 -27.80 2.99 3.88
N THR A 238 -28.80 3.86 4.00
CA THR A 238 -30.05 3.56 4.71
C THR A 238 -31.21 3.73 3.74
N ASP A 239 -32.12 2.76 3.67
CA ASP A 239 -33.32 2.89 2.83
C ASP A 239 -34.40 3.79 3.45
N ALA A 240 -35.46 4.09 2.69
CA ALA A 240 -36.58 4.94 3.14
C ALA A 240 -37.32 4.42 4.38
N GLN A 241 -37.13 3.13 4.72
CA GLN A 241 -37.71 2.49 5.90
C GLN A 241 -36.74 2.46 7.10
N GLY A 242 -35.55 3.06 6.96
CA GLY A 242 -34.52 3.05 8.00
C GLY A 242 -33.72 1.74 8.06
N SER A 243 -33.85 0.83 7.07
CA SER A 243 -33.07 -0.39 7.03
C SER A 243 -31.67 -0.14 6.46
N ARG A 244 -30.66 -0.67 7.13
CA ARG A 244 -29.27 -0.60 6.66
C ARG A 244 -29.07 -1.44 5.40
N LEU A 245 -28.43 -0.84 4.41
CA LEU A 245 -28.02 -1.46 3.16
C LEU A 245 -26.49 -1.49 3.06
N THR A 246 -25.93 -2.67 2.84
CA THR A 246 -24.51 -2.85 2.56
C THR A 246 -24.35 -3.08 1.06
N HIS A 247 -23.76 -2.11 0.34
CA HIS A 247 -23.48 -2.21 -1.08
C HIS A 247 -22.12 -2.86 -1.29
N LEU A 248 -22.10 -3.90 -2.11
CA LEU A 248 -20.91 -4.69 -2.36
C LEU A 248 -20.80 -5.15 -3.80
N LYS A 249 -19.59 -5.46 -4.23
CA LYS A 249 -19.30 -6.21 -5.44
C LYS A 249 -18.93 -7.63 -5.07
N VAL A 250 -19.56 -8.61 -5.71
CA VAL A 250 -19.17 -10.02 -5.58
C VAL A 250 -17.92 -10.25 -6.44
N THR A 251 -16.78 -10.54 -5.81
CA THR A 251 -15.47 -10.73 -6.46
C THR A 251 -15.07 -12.20 -6.56
N GLY A 252 -15.91 -13.11 -6.08
CA GLY A 252 -15.70 -14.55 -6.18
C GLY A 252 -16.96 -15.34 -5.88
N GLY A 253 -17.07 -16.52 -6.47
CA GLY A 253 -18.20 -17.45 -6.26
C GLY A 253 -19.58 -16.83 -6.51
N ALA A 254 -20.50 -17.00 -5.57
CA ALA A 254 -21.82 -16.40 -5.63
C ALA A 254 -22.34 -16.05 -4.22
N LEU A 255 -23.00 -14.92 -4.11
CA LEU A 255 -23.69 -14.48 -2.91
C LEU A 255 -25.13 -15.02 -2.91
N LYS A 256 -25.57 -15.64 -1.80
CA LYS A 256 -26.91 -16.24 -1.70
C LYS A 256 -27.67 -15.70 -0.50
N VAL A 257 -28.99 -15.61 -0.64
CA VAL A 257 -29.89 -15.31 0.49
C VAL A 257 -29.73 -16.39 1.56
N ARG A 258 -29.74 -16.00 2.83
CA ARG A 258 -29.48 -16.82 4.02
C ARG A 258 -28.05 -17.37 4.16
N MET A 259 -27.14 -16.97 3.30
CA MET A 259 -25.73 -17.29 3.48
C MET A 259 -25.21 -16.68 4.78
N ALA A 260 -24.52 -17.51 5.59
CA ALA A 260 -23.85 -17.04 6.79
C ALA A 260 -22.43 -16.61 6.43
N LEU A 261 -22.06 -15.42 6.87
CA LEU A 261 -20.70 -14.88 6.70
C LEU A 261 -19.83 -15.17 7.92
N PRO A 262 -18.49 -15.09 7.79
CA PRO A 262 -17.61 -15.10 8.94
C PRO A 262 -18.05 -14.00 9.94
N GLY A 263 -18.22 -14.34 11.21
CA GLY A 263 -18.82 -13.42 12.21
C GLY A 263 -20.29 -13.73 12.57
N GLY A 264 -20.94 -14.67 11.85
CA GLY A 264 -22.27 -15.19 12.17
C GLY A 264 -23.46 -14.38 11.64
N GLU A 265 -23.21 -13.25 10.96
CA GLU A 265 -24.25 -12.47 10.28
C GLU A 265 -24.79 -13.21 9.04
N LYS A 266 -26.06 -13.00 8.72
CA LYS A 266 -26.74 -13.67 7.59
C LYS A 266 -27.32 -12.66 6.62
N ILE A 267 -27.14 -12.91 5.35
CA ILE A 267 -27.78 -12.14 4.28
C ILE A 267 -29.30 -12.38 4.33
N THR A 268 -30.07 -11.32 4.53
CA THR A 268 -31.54 -11.40 4.59
C THR A 268 -32.16 -11.22 3.19
N GLN A 269 -31.69 -10.26 2.44
CA GLN A 269 -32.17 -9.94 1.09
C GLN A 269 -31.03 -9.42 0.23
N ILE A 270 -31.07 -9.76 -1.06
CA ILE A 270 -30.16 -9.23 -2.09
C ILE A 270 -30.97 -8.36 -3.05
N ARG A 271 -30.57 -7.11 -3.22
CA ARG A 271 -31.19 -6.10 -4.07
C ARG A 271 -30.25 -5.67 -5.19
N LEU A 272 -30.72 -5.71 -6.41
CA LEU A 272 -30.02 -5.19 -7.58
C LEU A 272 -30.65 -3.86 -8.00
N TYR A 273 -29.93 -2.76 -7.78
CA TYR A 273 -30.44 -1.42 -8.07
C TYR A 273 -30.31 -1.03 -9.54
N ASN A 274 -31.23 -0.19 -10.01
CA ASN A 274 -31.19 0.52 -11.29
C ASN A 274 -31.87 1.87 -11.08
N GLY A 275 -31.10 2.92 -10.82
CA GLY A 275 -31.58 4.20 -10.31
C GLY A 275 -32.28 4.04 -8.95
N ALA A 276 -33.48 4.61 -8.80
CA ALA A 276 -34.25 4.52 -7.56
C ALA A 276 -34.95 3.15 -7.34
N LYS A 277 -35.01 2.31 -8.37
CA LYS A 277 -35.72 1.01 -8.31
C LYS A 277 -34.75 -0.12 -8.10
N TYR A 278 -35.21 -1.18 -7.45
CA TYR A 278 -34.43 -2.41 -7.28
C TYR A 278 -35.24 -3.66 -7.60
N GLN A 279 -34.52 -4.70 -7.95
CA GLN A 279 -35.03 -6.07 -8.09
C GLN A 279 -34.43 -6.93 -6.98
N ALA A 280 -35.29 -7.65 -6.24
CA ALA A 280 -34.84 -8.64 -5.28
C ALA A 280 -34.46 -9.95 -6.02
N VAL A 281 -33.33 -10.54 -5.66
CA VAL A 281 -32.84 -11.80 -6.22
C VAL A 281 -32.41 -12.76 -5.12
N GLU A 282 -32.45 -14.07 -5.41
CA GLU A 282 -32.03 -15.11 -4.46
C GLU A 282 -30.50 -15.34 -4.49
N GLU A 283 -29.88 -15.05 -5.62
CA GLU A 283 -28.46 -15.28 -5.84
C GLU A 283 -27.86 -14.17 -6.73
N ALA A 284 -26.64 -13.74 -6.40
CA ALA A 284 -25.84 -12.80 -7.19
C ALA A 284 -24.47 -13.44 -7.49
N PRO A 285 -24.16 -13.75 -8.76
CA PRO A 285 -22.88 -14.33 -9.16
C PRO A 285 -21.74 -13.31 -9.10
N ALA A 286 -20.50 -13.79 -9.15
CA ALA A 286 -19.32 -12.95 -9.27
C ALA A 286 -19.44 -11.93 -10.40
N GLY A 287 -18.91 -10.70 -10.19
CA GLY A 287 -19.05 -9.55 -11.08
C GLY A 287 -20.31 -8.71 -10.85
N THR A 288 -21.21 -9.13 -9.94
CA THR A 288 -22.44 -8.40 -9.66
C THR A 288 -22.25 -7.36 -8.58
N ILE A 289 -22.73 -6.14 -8.82
CA ILE A 289 -22.96 -5.12 -7.80
C ILE A 289 -24.34 -5.38 -7.18
N ALA A 290 -24.40 -5.46 -5.86
CA ALA A 290 -25.63 -5.70 -5.13
C ALA A 290 -25.65 -4.95 -3.80
N ALA A 291 -26.84 -4.57 -3.35
CA ALA A 291 -27.06 -4.12 -1.98
C ALA A 291 -27.71 -5.23 -1.15
N VAL A 292 -27.22 -5.48 0.04
CA VAL A 292 -27.73 -6.54 0.92
C VAL A 292 -28.21 -5.99 2.25
N THR A 293 -29.18 -6.67 2.84
CA THR A 293 -29.62 -6.44 4.22
C THR A 293 -29.19 -7.60 5.10
N GLY A 294 -29.09 -7.33 6.41
CA GLY A 294 -28.73 -8.32 7.42
C GLY A 294 -27.28 -8.27 7.89
N LEU A 295 -26.48 -7.35 7.35
CA LEU A 295 -25.11 -7.07 7.78
C LEU A 295 -25.09 -5.76 8.60
N ASN A 296 -24.86 -5.87 9.91
CA ASN A 296 -24.88 -4.73 10.83
C ASN A 296 -23.47 -4.26 11.23
N GLN A 297 -22.47 -5.14 11.12
CA GLN A 297 -21.09 -4.87 11.53
C GLN A 297 -20.18 -4.51 10.35
N SER A 298 -20.61 -4.80 9.11
CA SER A 298 -19.83 -4.47 7.92
C SER A 298 -19.59 -2.97 7.77
N TYR A 299 -18.46 -2.60 7.20
CA TYR A 299 -18.10 -1.19 6.93
C TYR A 299 -17.60 -1.01 5.49
N ALA A 300 -17.65 0.23 5.00
CA ALA A 300 -17.18 0.55 3.66
C ALA A 300 -15.66 0.35 3.53
N GLY A 301 -15.22 -0.40 2.51
CA GLY A 301 -13.83 -0.81 2.30
C GLY A 301 -13.51 -2.21 2.84
N GLU A 302 -14.46 -2.89 3.48
CA GLU A 302 -14.28 -4.24 4.01
C GLU A 302 -14.27 -5.30 2.90
N GLY A 303 -13.35 -6.28 3.03
CA GLY A 303 -13.38 -7.51 2.25
C GLY A 303 -14.11 -8.63 2.99
N LEU A 304 -15.01 -9.33 2.30
CA LEU A 304 -15.80 -10.45 2.82
C LEU A 304 -15.40 -11.76 2.16
N GLY A 305 -15.43 -12.85 2.93
CA GLY A 305 -15.08 -14.19 2.41
C GLY A 305 -13.58 -14.33 2.13
N ALA A 306 -13.24 -14.73 0.90
CA ALA A 306 -11.84 -14.86 0.46
C ALA A 306 -11.16 -13.51 0.15
N GLU A 307 -11.90 -12.41 0.07
CA GLU A 307 -11.38 -11.05 -0.11
C GLU A 307 -10.85 -10.54 1.23
N GLN A 308 -9.53 -10.41 1.38
CA GLN A 308 -8.91 -9.99 2.65
C GLN A 308 -8.20 -8.64 2.59
N GLU A 309 -8.05 -8.05 1.41
CA GLU A 309 -7.33 -6.80 1.27
C GLU A 309 -8.10 -5.60 1.83
N ARG A 310 -7.46 -4.89 2.74
CA ARG A 310 -7.85 -3.55 3.19
C ARG A 310 -6.95 -2.54 2.48
N SER A 311 -7.49 -1.75 1.58
CA SER A 311 -6.75 -0.62 1.04
C SER A 311 -6.92 0.59 1.96
N SER A 312 -5.80 1.16 2.43
CA SER A 312 -5.86 2.47 3.07
C SER A 312 -6.21 3.52 2.02
N PRO A 313 -7.21 4.39 2.27
CA PRO A 313 -7.57 5.46 1.34
C PRO A 313 -6.38 6.42 1.15
N LEU A 314 -6.27 6.99 -0.04
CA LEU A 314 -5.30 8.03 -0.37
C LEU A 314 -5.82 9.41 0.03
N LEU A 315 -7.13 9.62 -0.18
CA LEU A 315 -7.79 10.88 0.15
C LEU A 315 -8.27 10.83 1.59
N GLU A 316 -7.67 11.66 2.44
CA GLU A 316 -8.01 11.78 3.84
C GLU A 316 -8.55 13.19 4.15
N PRO A 317 -9.49 13.32 5.12
CA PRO A 317 -9.93 14.61 5.60
C PRO A 317 -8.77 15.42 6.18
N VAL A 318 -8.76 16.71 5.89
CA VAL A 318 -7.69 17.64 6.30
C VAL A 318 -8.16 18.72 7.29
N ILE A 319 -9.47 18.79 7.54
CA ILE A 319 -10.10 19.76 8.43
C ILE A 319 -10.83 19.01 9.56
N SER A 320 -10.64 19.46 10.82
CA SER A 320 -11.42 18.99 11.97
C SER A 320 -12.31 20.12 12.46
N CYS A 321 -13.60 19.92 12.42
CA CYS A 321 -14.59 20.91 12.85
C CYS A 321 -15.27 20.50 14.17
N ARG A 322 -15.56 21.48 15.01
CA ARG A 322 -16.42 21.31 16.17
C ARG A 322 -17.89 21.39 15.73
N VAL A 323 -18.68 20.40 16.14
CA VAL A 323 -20.12 20.39 15.88
C VAL A 323 -20.80 21.23 16.95
N THR A 324 -21.55 22.24 16.55
CA THR A 324 -22.42 23.02 17.44
C THR A 324 -23.83 22.45 17.43
N LEU A 325 -24.41 22.27 18.63
CA LEU A 325 -25.75 21.70 18.82
C LEU A 325 -26.75 22.79 19.25
N PRO A 326 -28.03 22.67 18.89
CA PRO A 326 -29.07 23.55 19.39
C PRO A 326 -29.15 23.49 20.92
N GLU A 327 -29.56 24.61 21.54
CA GLU A 327 -29.79 24.70 22.99
C GLU A 327 -30.78 23.61 23.45
N GLY A 328 -30.44 22.91 24.54
CA GLY A 328 -31.25 21.84 25.10
C GLY A 328 -31.06 20.46 24.46
N THR A 329 -30.21 20.31 23.45
CA THR A 329 -29.90 19.00 22.86
C THR A 329 -28.87 18.25 23.72
N ASP A 330 -29.19 16.99 24.05
CA ASP A 330 -28.24 16.14 24.77
C ASP A 330 -27.07 15.72 23.82
N PRO A 331 -25.82 16.07 24.17
CA PRO A 331 -24.65 15.75 23.30
C PRO A 331 -24.44 14.27 23.06
N HIS A 332 -24.78 13.41 24.02
CA HIS A 332 -24.60 11.95 23.83
C HIS A 332 -25.63 11.38 22.85
N THR A 333 -26.85 11.88 22.86
CA THR A 333 -27.89 11.51 21.89
C THR A 333 -27.47 12.00 20.48
N ALA A 334 -27.01 13.24 20.37
CA ALA A 334 -26.49 13.77 19.11
C ALA A 334 -25.29 12.97 18.58
N LEU A 335 -24.35 12.62 19.46
CA LEU A 335 -23.20 11.78 19.09
C LEU A 335 -23.64 10.40 18.58
N ALA A 336 -24.63 9.77 19.22
CA ALA A 336 -25.16 8.48 18.78
C ALA A 336 -25.83 8.56 17.40
N GLN A 337 -26.52 9.65 17.10
CA GLN A 337 -27.12 9.93 15.80
C GLN A 337 -26.04 10.19 14.72
N LEU A 338 -25.06 11.02 15.04
CA LEU A 338 -23.96 11.31 14.12
C LEU A 338 -23.12 10.06 13.83
N ARG A 339 -22.89 9.18 14.81
CA ARG A 339 -22.20 7.88 14.60
C ARG A 339 -22.90 6.97 13.60
N GLN A 340 -24.20 7.12 13.37
CA GLN A 340 -24.87 6.41 12.27
C GLN A 340 -24.42 6.94 10.91
N LEU A 341 -24.14 8.25 10.80
CA LEU A 341 -23.58 8.84 9.58
C LEU A 341 -22.12 8.42 9.37
N GLU A 342 -21.35 8.24 10.44
CA GLU A 342 -19.99 7.71 10.36
C GLU A 342 -19.95 6.27 9.82
N GLN A 343 -21.00 5.46 10.04
CA GLN A 343 -21.07 4.14 9.42
C GLN A 343 -21.20 4.22 7.89
N GLU A 344 -21.82 5.28 7.35
CA GLU A 344 -21.95 5.52 5.92
C GLU A 344 -20.68 6.17 5.37
N ASP A 345 -20.07 7.08 6.11
CA ASP A 345 -18.79 7.71 5.78
C ASP A 345 -17.77 7.59 6.93
N PRO A 346 -16.98 6.50 6.97
CA PRO A 346 -16.02 6.25 8.05
C PRO A 346 -14.96 7.33 8.21
N GLN A 347 -14.73 8.17 7.18
CA GLN A 347 -13.73 9.23 7.23
C GLN A 347 -14.19 10.45 8.05
N LEU A 348 -15.46 10.54 8.44
CA LEU A 348 -15.93 11.57 9.36
C LEU A 348 -15.22 11.52 10.72
N HIS A 349 -14.70 10.37 11.13
CA HIS A 349 -13.93 10.15 12.36
C HIS A 349 -14.43 11.01 13.52
N GLN A 350 -15.57 10.63 14.06
CA GLN A 350 -16.19 11.39 15.13
C GLN A 350 -15.48 11.15 16.46
N GLU A 351 -15.00 12.21 17.04
CA GLU A 351 -14.30 12.19 18.32
C GLU A 351 -15.16 12.91 19.38
N TRP A 352 -15.31 12.29 20.56
CA TRP A 352 -15.89 12.91 21.72
C TRP A 352 -14.78 13.40 22.64
N GLU A 353 -14.68 14.72 22.80
CA GLU A 353 -13.71 15.34 23.70
C GLU A 353 -14.35 15.54 25.08
N GLU A 354 -14.09 14.61 25.99
CA GLU A 354 -14.77 14.50 27.28
C GLU A 354 -14.54 15.73 28.19
N GLN A 355 -13.32 16.29 28.13
CA GLN A 355 -12.96 17.48 28.95
C GLN A 355 -13.75 18.72 28.53
N LYS A 356 -13.98 18.90 27.23
CA LYS A 356 -14.71 20.06 26.68
C LYS A 356 -16.19 19.77 26.43
N ARG A 357 -16.60 18.47 26.47
CA ARG A 357 -17.94 17.98 26.09
C ARG A 357 -18.30 18.39 24.65
N GLU A 358 -17.34 18.25 23.73
CA GLU A 358 -17.48 18.65 22.36
C GLU A 358 -17.43 17.44 21.43
N ILE A 359 -18.24 17.51 20.37
CA ILE A 359 -18.17 16.54 19.25
C ILE A 359 -17.33 17.18 18.17
N ARG A 360 -16.30 16.45 17.72
CA ARG A 360 -15.48 16.83 16.57
C ARG A 360 -15.71 15.87 15.43
N VAL A 361 -15.70 16.40 14.21
CA VAL A 361 -15.78 15.62 12.96
C VAL A 361 -14.69 16.04 12.01
N ARG A 362 -14.22 15.12 11.20
CA ARG A 362 -13.22 15.39 10.14
C ARG A 362 -13.93 15.53 8.81
N LEU A 363 -13.53 16.52 8.03
CA LEU A 363 -14.19 16.88 6.77
C LEU A 363 -13.16 17.16 5.69
N MET A 364 -13.55 16.90 4.45
CA MET A 364 -12.75 17.18 3.26
C MET A 364 -12.86 18.65 2.83
N GLY A 365 -14.02 19.27 3.03
CA GLY A 365 -14.27 20.64 2.60
C GLY A 365 -15.61 21.21 3.10
N GLU A 366 -15.91 22.44 2.67
CA GLU A 366 -17.08 23.20 3.14
C GLU A 366 -18.42 22.66 2.62
N ILE A 367 -18.46 22.13 1.40
CA ILE A 367 -19.69 21.57 0.84
C ILE A 367 -20.12 20.33 1.61
N GLN A 368 -19.15 19.53 2.08
CA GLN A 368 -19.44 18.38 2.95
C GLN A 368 -20.10 18.82 4.28
N GLN A 369 -19.72 19.98 4.84
CA GLN A 369 -20.38 20.53 6.04
C GLN A 369 -21.86 20.78 5.80
N GLU A 370 -22.20 21.49 4.73
CA GLU A 370 -23.58 21.84 4.42
C GLU A 370 -24.44 20.60 4.15
N ILE A 371 -23.87 19.59 3.52
CA ILE A 371 -24.57 18.33 3.27
C ILE A 371 -24.78 17.56 4.57
N LEU A 372 -23.78 17.52 5.44
CA LEU A 372 -23.92 16.87 6.74
C LEU A 372 -24.98 17.55 7.61
N GLN A 373 -25.07 18.89 7.57
CA GLN A 373 -26.15 19.65 8.20
C GLN A 373 -27.53 19.25 7.67
N SER A 374 -27.66 19.21 6.35
CA SER A 374 -28.93 18.87 5.69
C SER A 374 -29.36 17.43 5.98
N VAL A 375 -28.42 16.47 5.94
CA VAL A 375 -28.68 15.05 6.23
C VAL A 375 -29.04 14.86 7.72
N ALA A 376 -28.35 15.55 8.64
CA ALA A 376 -28.66 15.49 10.06
C ALA A 376 -30.07 16.04 10.35
N MET A 377 -30.45 17.13 9.69
CA MET A 377 -31.77 17.72 9.80
C MET A 377 -32.86 16.82 9.21
N GLU A 378 -32.62 16.26 8.01
CA GLU A 378 -33.60 15.40 7.33
C GLU A 378 -33.87 14.10 8.09
N ARG A 379 -32.80 13.43 8.58
CA ARG A 379 -32.92 12.10 9.22
C ARG A 379 -33.26 12.15 10.69
N PHE A 380 -32.71 13.12 11.43
CA PHE A 380 -32.79 13.15 12.89
C PHE A 380 -33.54 14.38 13.41
N GLY A 381 -33.92 15.33 12.53
CA GLY A 381 -34.47 16.61 12.97
C GLY A 381 -33.46 17.46 13.74
N LEU A 382 -32.15 17.18 13.61
CA LEU A 382 -31.09 17.79 14.38
C LEU A 382 -30.42 18.91 13.56
N ALA A 383 -30.63 20.15 13.98
CA ALA A 383 -29.99 21.32 13.35
C ALA A 383 -28.58 21.50 13.94
N ILE A 384 -27.60 20.88 13.28
CA ILE A 384 -26.19 21.05 13.64
C ILE A 384 -25.58 22.26 12.96
N GLY A 385 -24.59 22.89 13.60
CA GLY A 385 -23.69 23.86 12.99
C GLY A 385 -22.25 23.43 13.10
N PHE A 386 -21.36 24.17 12.45
CA PHE A 386 -19.93 23.92 12.58
C PHE A 386 -19.24 25.22 12.98
N GLU A 387 -18.35 25.14 13.95
CA GLU A 387 -17.41 26.22 14.20
C GLU A 387 -16.17 26.05 13.31
N GLU A 388 -15.39 27.12 13.17
CA GLU A 388 -14.18 27.12 12.36
C GLU A 388 -13.30 25.88 12.65
N GLY A 389 -13.05 25.11 11.61
CA GLY A 389 -12.27 23.90 11.71
C GLY A 389 -10.80 24.18 12.01
N SER A 390 -10.14 23.34 12.74
CA SER A 390 -8.68 23.31 12.86
C SER A 390 -8.09 22.42 11.79
N ILE A 391 -6.91 22.79 11.30
CA ILE A 391 -6.17 21.96 10.35
C ILE A 391 -5.66 20.71 11.06
N LEU A 392 -5.71 19.59 10.37
CA LEU A 392 -5.18 18.32 10.85
C LEU A 392 -3.70 18.21 10.47
N TYR A 393 -2.84 18.38 11.46
CA TYR A 393 -1.40 18.15 11.31
C TYR A 393 -1.08 16.66 11.43
N LYS A 394 0.10 16.27 10.93
CA LYS A 394 0.71 14.95 11.14
C LYS A 394 2.14 15.12 11.61
N GLU A 395 2.74 14.07 12.14
CA GLU A 395 4.14 14.08 12.59
C GLU A 395 4.92 12.92 11.95
N THR A 396 6.21 13.14 11.74
CA THR A 396 7.15 12.13 11.25
C THR A 396 8.53 12.36 11.86
N ILE A 397 9.49 11.52 11.51
CA ILE A 397 10.87 11.60 12.00
C ILE A 397 11.84 11.99 10.88
N ALA A 398 12.93 12.67 11.23
CA ALA A 398 13.97 13.11 10.30
C ALA A 398 14.99 12.00 9.96
N ALA A 399 15.31 11.14 10.93
CA ALA A 399 16.34 10.13 10.82
C ALA A 399 15.90 8.82 11.50
N PRO A 400 16.52 7.69 11.15
CA PRO A 400 16.25 6.42 11.81
C PRO A 400 16.52 6.47 13.32
N VAL A 401 15.66 5.85 14.09
CA VAL A 401 15.77 5.78 15.56
C VAL A 401 15.34 4.41 16.06
N GLU A 402 15.97 3.94 17.12
CA GLU A 402 15.53 2.75 17.85
C GLU A 402 14.60 3.16 18.99
N GLY A 403 13.41 2.57 19.04
CA GLY A 403 12.48 2.71 20.13
C GLY A 403 12.47 1.46 21.00
N ILE A 404 12.64 1.65 22.30
CA ILE A 404 12.73 0.57 23.29
C ILE A 404 11.57 0.69 24.28
N GLY A 405 10.82 -0.38 24.42
CA GLY A 405 9.74 -0.47 25.40
C GLY A 405 9.91 -1.68 26.29
N HIS A 406 9.93 -1.45 27.61
CA HIS A 406 10.05 -2.49 28.62
C HIS A 406 8.86 -2.43 29.58
N TYR A 407 8.26 -3.56 29.86
CA TYR A 407 7.13 -3.67 30.76
C TYR A 407 7.30 -4.88 31.67
N GLU A 408 7.72 -4.61 32.91
CA GLU A 408 8.03 -5.63 33.93
C GLU A 408 7.46 -5.23 35.29
N PRO A 409 6.14 -5.08 35.47
CA PRO A 409 5.54 -5.06 36.79
C PRO A 409 5.59 -6.46 37.39
N LEU A 410 5.33 -6.58 38.70
CA LEU A 410 5.41 -7.84 39.40
C LEU A 410 4.67 -8.98 38.67
N ARG A 411 5.39 -10.05 38.30
CA ARG A 411 4.93 -11.25 37.57
C ARG A 411 4.53 -11.00 36.12
N HIS A 412 4.97 -9.90 35.50
CA HIS A 412 4.81 -9.62 34.09
C HIS A 412 6.17 -9.34 33.46
N TYR A 413 6.35 -9.60 32.20
CA TYR A 413 7.60 -9.31 31.50
C TYR A 413 7.38 -9.21 29.97
N ALA A 414 7.71 -8.09 29.39
CA ALA A 414 7.86 -7.95 27.95
C ALA A 414 8.88 -6.86 27.60
N GLU A 415 9.73 -7.11 26.63
CA GLU A 415 10.64 -6.13 26.06
C GLU A 415 10.53 -6.13 24.54
N VAL A 416 10.45 -4.95 23.94
CA VAL A 416 10.25 -4.75 22.51
C VAL A 416 11.21 -3.67 22.01
N HIS A 417 11.95 -3.98 20.95
CA HIS A 417 12.83 -3.06 20.25
C HIS A 417 12.33 -2.85 18.82
N LEU A 418 12.08 -1.61 18.46
CA LEU A 418 11.55 -1.19 17.17
C LEU A 418 12.55 -0.27 16.47
N LEU A 419 12.94 -0.60 15.26
CA LEU A 419 13.62 0.33 14.37
C LEU A 419 12.57 1.15 13.63
N MET A 420 12.62 2.46 13.79
CA MET A 420 11.72 3.41 13.14
C MET A 420 12.53 4.20 12.10
N GLU A 421 12.14 4.09 10.84
CA GLU A 421 12.84 4.68 9.70
C GLU A 421 11.90 5.62 8.95
N PRO A 422 12.35 6.82 8.53
CA PRO A 422 11.52 7.72 7.73
C PRO A 422 11.29 7.13 6.33
N LEU A 423 10.09 7.33 5.80
CA LEU A 423 9.71 6.97 4.43
C LEU A 423 9.42 8.23 3.60
N PRO A 424 9.40 8.11 2.27
CA PRO A 424 8.94 9.19 1.39
C PRO A 424 7.53 9.67 1.76
N ARG A 425 7.23 10.94 1.51
CA ARG A 425 5.93 11.54 1.80
C ARG A 425 4.79 10.81 1.10
N GLY A 426 3.69 10.61 1.82
CA GLY A 426 2.52 9.87 1.34
C GLY A 426 2.66 8.35 1.41
N SER A 427 3.74 7.82 1.98
CA SER A 427 3.93 6.37 2.15
C SER A 427 3.10 5.77 3.28
N GLY A 428 2.61 6.60 4.23
CA GLY A 428 1.91 6.16 5.42
C GLY A 428 2.80 5.37 6.38
N LEU A 429 2.18 4.54 7.22
CA LEU A 429 2.88 3.66 8.15
C LEU A 429 3.05 2.26 7.54
N ARG A 430 4.24 1.68 7.71
CA ARG A 430 4.54 0.29 7.35
C ARG A 430 5.08 -0.44 8.55
N PHE A 431 4.63 -1.68 8.75
CA PHE A 431 5.01 -2.51 9.88
C PHE A 431 5.62 -3.83 9.39
N GLU A 432 6.81 -4.14 9.87
CA GLU A 432 7.56 -5.34 9.49
C GLU A 432 8.19 -6.00 10.72
N SER A 433 8.59 -7.26 10.60
CA SER A 433 9.38 -7.95 11.62
C SER A 433 10.63 -8.56 10.99
N HIS A 434 11.79 -8.18 11.52
CA HIS A 434 13.09 -8.78 11.23
C HIS A 434 13.65 -9.50 12.47
N CYS A 435 12.83 -9.69 13.51
CA CYS A 435 13.24 -10.40 14.72
C CYS A 435 13.38 -11.89 14.44
N PRO A 436 14.52 -12.52 14.74
CA PRO A 436 14.71 -13.96 14.59
C PRO A 436 13.75 -14.75 15.49
N THR A 437 13.21 -15.84 14.98
CA THR A 437 12.21 -16.67 15.69
C THR A 437 12.79 -17.43 16.87
N ASP A 438 14.10 -17.64 16.91
CA ASP A 438 14.84 -18.19 18.05
C ASP A 438 14.95 -17.21 19.24
N LYS A 439 14.85 -15.91 18.99
CA LYS A 439 14.85 -14.86 20.01
C LYS A 439 13.46 -14.54 20.54
N LEU A 440 12.48 -14.48 19.64
CA LEU A 440 11.08 -14.24 19.99
C LEU A 440 10.17 -15.10 19.12
N ASP A 441 9.31 -15.90 19.76
CA ASP A 441 8.34 -16.77 19.07
C ASP A 441 7.46 -15.98 18.08
N LEU A 442 7.15 -16.59 16.92
CA LEU A 442 6.40 -15.98 15.84
C LEU A 442 5.01 -15.48 16.28
N ASN A 443 4.37 -16.14 17.25
CA ASN A 443 3.06 -15.71 17.75
C ASN A 443 3.17 -14.37 18.47
N TRP A 444 4.23 -14.17 19.26
CA TRP A 444 4.49 -12.88 19.90
C TRP A 444 4.83 -11.79 18.90
N GLN A 445 5.61 -12.11 17.87
CA GLN A 445 5.91 -11.16 16.80
C GLN A 445 4.63 -10.69 16.09
N ARG A 446 3.74 -11.63 15.74
CA ARG A 446 2.44 -11.31 15.14
C ARG A 446 1.57 -10.45 16.06
N LEU A 447 1.58 -10.74 17.34
CA LEU A 447 0.84 -9.97 18.33
C LEU A 447 1.37 -8.52 18.44
N ILE A 448 2.69 -8.32 18.43
CA ILE A 448 3.32 -7.00 18.42
C ILE A 448 2.90 -6.23 17.16
N LEU A 449 2.95 -6.86 15.97
CA LEU A 449 2.49 -6.23 14.74
C LEU A 449 1.01 -5.87 14.79
N THR A 450 0.17 -6.70 15.41
CA THR A 450 -1.23 -6.37 15.65
C THR A 450 -1.37 -5.14 16.55
N HIS A 451 -0.60 -5.05 17.63
CA HIS A 451 -0.63 -3.90 18.54
C HIS A 451 -0.12 -2.61 17.88
N LEU A 452 0.79 -2.70 16.90
CA LEU A 452 1.21 -1.55 16.11
C LEU A 452 0.09 -1.03 15.19
N THR A 453 -0.80 -1.92 14.71
CA THR A 453 -1.88 -1.54 13.78
C THR A 453 -3.19 -1.17 14.46
N GLU A 454 -3.45 -1.62 15.68
CA GLU A 454 -4.74 -1.44 16.38
C GLU A 454 -4.97 -0.03 16.92
N LYS A 455 -3.90 0.79 17.02
CA LYS A 455 -3.94 2.13 17.63
C LYS A 455 -3.37 3.19 16.69
N THR A 456 -4.03 4.35 16.65
CA THR A 456 -3.43 5.56 16.05
C THR A 456 -2.35 6.09 16.99
N HIS A 457 -1.08 5.99 16.59
CA HIS A 457 0.04 6.48 17.38
C HIS A 457 0.16 7.99 17.27
N LYS A 458 0.26 8.67 18.41
CA LYS A 458 0.40 10.13 18.50
C LYS A 458 1.87 10.53 18.49
N GLY A 459 2.19 11.61 17.79
CA GLY A 459 3.50 12.25 17.81
C GLY A 459 3.77 13.03 19.11
N VAL A 460 4.93 13.61 19.22
CA VAL A 460 5.43 14.26 20.46
C VAL A 460 5.40 15.78 20.42
N LEU A 461 5.16 16.38 19.24
CA LEU A 461 5.15 17.85 19.07
C LEU A 461 3.76 18.45 19.37
N THR A 462 2.73 17.91 18.76
CA THR A 462 1.35 18.39 18.84
C THR A 462 0.37 17.30 19.27
N GLY A 463 0.84 16.06 19.42
CA GLY A 463 -0.02 14.90 19.63
C GLY A 463 -0.79 14.47 18.39
N SER A 464 -0.41 15.00 17.22
CA SER A 464 -1.00 14.62 15.94
C SER A 464 -0.58 13.21 15.54
N PRO A 465 -1.35 12.50 14.68
CA PRO A 465 -1.00 11.15 14.22
C PRO A 465 0.36 11.13 13.51
N ILE A 466 1.14 10.06 13.76
CA ILE A 466 2.38 9.84 13.02
C ILE A 466 2.10 9.28 11.62
N THR A 467 2.99 9.55 10.66
CA THR A 467 2.90 9.07 9.27
C THR A 467 4.28 8.97 8.62
N ASP A 468 4.35 8.38 7.43
CA ASP A 468 5.53 8.31 6.57
C ASP A 468 6.75 7.72 7.28
N MET A 469 6.54 6.60 7.95
CA MET A 469 7.62 5.84 8.58
C MET A 469 7.40 4.34 8.53
N LYS A 470 8.50 3.60 8.49
CA LYS A 470 8.53 2.15 8.63
C LYS A 470 8.93 1.81 10.07
N ILE A 471 8.15 0.97 10.71
CA ILE A 471 8.40 0.49 12.07
C ILE A 471 8.69 -1.01 11.99
N THR A 472 9.92 -1.39 12.23
CA THR A 472 10.40 -2.77 12.12
C THR A 472 10.69 -3.33 13.50
N LEU A 473 10.08 -4.46 13.85
CA LEU A 473 10.45 -5.21 15.05
C LEU A 473 11.81 -5.87 14.83
N ILE A 474 12.84 -5.41 15.55
CA ILE A 474 14.22 -5.92 15.42
C ILE A 474 14.61 -6.90 16.51
N ALA A 475 14.07 -6.72 17.72
CA ALA A 475 14.29 -7.62 18.83
C ALA A 475 13.12 -7.56 19.82
N GLY A 476 12.97 -8.64 20.58
CA GLY A 476 12.00 -8.72 21.66
C GLY A 476 12.31 -9.88 22.58
N ARG A 477 11.79 -9.81 23.79
CA ARG A 477 11.98 -10.86 24.79
C ARG A 477 10.72 -11.12 25.58
N ALA A 478 10.39 -12.41 25.71
CA ALA A 478 9.32 -12.93 26.54
C ALA A 478 9.90 -13.77 27.68
N HIS A 479 9.14 -13.90 28.76
CA HIS A 479 9.46 -14.83 29.85
C HIS A 479 8.42 -15.95 29.88
N GLN A 480 8.84 -17.22 29.85
CA GLN A 480 7.97 -18.39 29.68
C GLN A 480 6.81 -18.49 30.71
N LYS A 481 6.94 -17.90 31.90
CA LYS A 481 5.94 -17.98 32.96
C LYS A 481 5.27 -16.66 33.33
N HIS A 482 5.78 -15.55 32.79
CA HIS A 482 5.38 -14.21 33.24
C HIS A 482 5.01 -13.28 32.08
N THR A 483 4.94 -13.76 30.85
CA THR A 483 4.51 -12.94 29.70
C THR A 483 3.08 -13.29 29.32
N GLU A 484 2.23 -12.28 29.32
CA GLU A 484 0.87 -12.32 28.81
C GLU A 484 0.73 -11.40 27.59
N GLY A 485 -0.32 -11.58 26.78
CA GLY A 485 -0.51 -10.78 25.57
C GLY A 485 -0.61 -9.27 25.83
N GLY A 486 -1.21 -8.87 26.95
CA GLY A 486 -1.30 -7.47 27.38
C GLY A 486 0.06 -6.82 27.68
N ASP A 487 1.06 -7.59 28.08
CA ASP A 487 2.39 -7.06 28.38
C ASP A 487 3.10 -6.57 27.12
N PHE A 488 2.94 -7.31 26.02
CA PHE A 488 3.47 -6.88 24.73
C PHE A 488 2.74 -5.65 24.17
N ARG A 489 1.44 -5.48 24.46
CA ARG A 489 0.73 -4.24 24.11
C ARG A 489 1.39 -3.04 24.79
N GLU A 490 1.59 -3.14 26.10
CA GLU A 490 2.20 -2.08 26.89
C GLU A 490 3.64 -1.79 26.47
N ALA A 491 4.44 -2.83 26.26
CA ALA A 491 5.82 -2.67 25.80
C ALA A 491 5.89 -2.06 24.38
N THR A 492 5.01 -2.49 23.47
CA THR A 492 4.98 -1.97 22.09
C THR A 492 4.63 -0.49 22.05
N TYR A 493 3.59 -0.05 22.80
CA TYR A 493 3.19 1.35 22.83
C TYR A 493 4.29 2.23 23.42
N ARG A 494 4.96 1.77 24.46
CA ARG A 494 6.11 2.46 25.06
C ARG A 494 7.29 2.52 24.10
N ALA A 495 7.57 1.45 23.37
CA ALA A 495 8.65 1.43 22.38
C ALA A 495 8.44 2.47 21.29
N VAL A 496 7.24 2.55 20.70
CA VAL A 496 6.90 3.59 19.71
C VAL A 496 7.08 4.98 20.31
N ARG A 497 6.51 5.21 21.48
CA ARG A 497 6.53 6.54 22.11
C ARG A 497 7.94 6.95 22.54
N GLN A 498 8.72 6.03 23.06
CA GLN A 498 10.10 6.25 23.47
C GLN A 498 10.98 6.58 22.26
N GLY A 499 10.84 5.83 21.16
CA GLY A 499 11.55 6.13 19.91
C GLY A 499 11.21 7.52 19.36
N LEU A 500 9.92 7.92 19.36
CA LEU A 500 9.52 9.28 18.96
C LEU A 500 10.10 10.38 19.85
N ARG A 501 10.31 10.10 21.14
CA ARG A 501 10.97 11.03 22.08
C ARG A 501 12.47 11.15 21.84
N MET A 502 13.10 10.11 21.35
CA MET A 502 14.54 10.12 20.99
C MET A 502 14.79 10.72 19.61
N ALA A 503 13.79 10.66 18.73
CA ALA A 503 13.90 11.15 17.35
C ALA A 503 13.81 12.66 17.25
N GLU A 504 14.39 13.22 16.21
CA GLU A 504 14.06 14.54 15.72
C GLU A 504 12.74 14.46 14.94
N SER A 505 11.66 14.94 15.57
CA SER A 505 10.32 14.91 14.98
C SER A 505 10.07 16.11 14.08
N ILE A 506 9.39 15.90 12.96
CA ILE A 506 8.99 16.90 11.98
C ILE A 506 7.48 17.04 11.99
N LEU A 507 6.96 18.26 12.19
CA LEU A 507 5.57 18.58 12.03
C LEU A 507 5.24 18.72 10.54
N LEU A 508 4.14 18.08 10.10
CA LEU A 508 3.64 18.12 8.74
C LEU A 508 2.31 18.88 8.69
N GLU A 509 2.17 19.79 7.74
CA GLU A 509 0.93 20.48 7.43
C GLU A 509 0.33 19.97 6.11
N PRO A 510 -1.01 19.97 5.95
CA PRO A 510 -1.64 19.56 4.70
C PRO A 510 -1.41 20.61 3.63
N TRP A 511 -1.05 20.15 2.45
CA TRP A 511 -0.92 20.96 1.23
C TRP A 511 -2.09 20.71 0.31
N CYS A 512 -2.42 21.70 -0.48
CA CYS A 512 -3.46 21.60 -1.49
C CYS A 512 -2.98 22.11 -2.85
N ARG A 513 -3.55 21.58 -3.89
CA ARG A 513 -3.44 22.08 -5.25
C ARG A 513 -4.63 22.99 -5.50
N PHE A 514 -4.38 24.22 -5.87
CA PHE A 514 -5.44 25.21 -6.09
C PHE A 514 -5.58 25.60 -7.56
N THR A 515 -6.79 26.00 -7.93
CA THR A 515 -7.12 26.64 -9.19
C THR A 515 -7.90 27.92 -8.88
N LEU A 516 -7.31 29.06 -9.21
CA LEU A 516 -7.89 30.38 -9.02
C LEU A 516 -8.22 30.99 -10.36
N THR A 517 -9.49 31.20 -10.64
CA THR A 517 -9.97 31.89 -11.85
C THR A 517 -10.46 33.26 -11.47
N VAL A 518 -9.90 34.28 -12.12
CA VAL A 518 -10.27 35.69 -11.90
C VAL A 518 -10.42 36.43 -13.21
N PRO A 519 -11.17 37.57 -13.26
CA PRO A 519 -11.13 38.45 -14.40
C PRO A 519 -9.72 38.93 -14.74
N ALA A 520 -9.36 39.00 -16.01
CA ALA A 520 -8.01 39.36 -16.46
C ALA A 520 -7.48 40.67 -15.82
N GLU A 521 -8.37 41.63 -15.58
CA GLU A 521 -8.08 42.92 -14.91
C GLU A 521 -7.63 42.76 -13.46
N GLN A 522 -7.94 41.65 -12.80
CA GLN A 522 -7.60 41.37 -11.40
C GLN A 522 -6.39 40.41 -11.24
N LEU A 523 -5.78 39.98 -12.35
CA LEU A 523 -4.67 39.03 -12.35
C LEU A 523 -3.50 39.50 -11.51
N GLY A 524 -3.11 40.76 -11.63
CA GLY A 524 -1.96 41.31 -10.88
C GLY A 524 -2.17 41.25 -9.36
N ARG A 525 -3.41 41.53 -8.90
CA ARG A 525 -3.77 41.36 -7.49
C ARG A 525 -3.72 39.90 -7.06
N ALA A 526 -4.33 39.01 -7.85
CA ALA A 526 -4.34 37.60 -7.55
C ALA A 526 -2.92 37.01 -7.40
N ILE A 527 -2.00 37.35 -8.32
CA ILE A 527 -0.58 36.93 -8.22
C ILE A 527 0.06 37.46 -6.94
N HIS A 528 -0.15 38.72 -6.61
CA HIS A 528 0.40 39.31 -5.41
C HIS A 528 -0.13 38.64 -4.13
N ASP A 529 -1.44 38.39 -4.04
CA ASP A 529 -2.06 37.74 -2.91
C ASP A 529 -1.56 36.30 -2.73
N ILE A 530 -1.38 35.55 -3.81
CA ILE A 530 -0.83 34.19 -3.83
C ILE A 530 0.63 34.19 -3.37
N GLN A 531 1.43 35.15 -3.83
CA GLN A 531 2.83 35.29 -3.39
C GLN A 531 2.95 35.64 -1.92
N GLN A 532 2.09 36.53 -1.40
CA GLN A 532 2.06 36.86 0.04
C GLN A 532 1.71 35.63 0.91
N ARG A 533 0.95 34.68 0.36
CA ARG A 533 0.56 33.44 1.04
C ARG A 533 1.62 32.33 0.89
N GLU A 534 2.79 32.67 0.33
CA GLU A 534 3.90 31.70 0.12
C GLU A 534 3.49 30.51 -0.72
N ALA A 535 2.53 30.69 -1.62
CA ALA A 535 2.06 29.64 -2.51
C ALA A 535 2.90 29.64 -3.80
N ALA A 536 3.21 28.44 -4.27
CA ALA A 536 3.83 28.26 -5.58
C ALA A 536 2.76 28.31 -6.66
N CYS A 537 2.96 29.10 -7.72
CA CYS A 537 2.03 29.15 -8.84
C CYS A 537 2.73 28.95 -10.18
N GLU A 538 2.01 28.30 -11.10
CA GLU A 538 2.38 28.16 -12.50
C GLU A 538 2.13 29.48 -13.26
N PRO A 539 2.70 29.62 -14.45
CA PRO A 539 2.38 30.78 -15.30
C PRO A 539 0.88 30.86 -15.57
N PRO A 540 0.26 32.07 -15.52
CA PRO A 540 -1.17 32.25 -15.69
C PRO A 540 -1.62 31.86 -17.09
N GLU A 541 -2.70 31.11 -17.17
CA GLU A 541 -3.40 30.81 -18.43
C GLU A 541 -4.43 31.90 -18.71
N MET A 542 -4.26 32.60 -19.84
CA MET A 542 -5.19 33.65 -20.26
C MET A 542 -6.24 33.09 -21.21
N ARG A 543 -7.52 33.28 -20.91
CA ARG A 543 -8.63 32.93 -21.80
C ARG A 543 -9.58 34.12 -21.90
N LEU A 544 -9.59 34.78 -23.06
CA LEU A 544 -10.44 35.95 -23.37
C LEU A 544 -10.45 36.99 -22.22
N GLU A 545 -11.45 37.00 -21.36
CA GLU A 545 -11.64 37.96 -20.27
C GLU A 545 -11.23 37.42 -18.90
N THR A 546 -10.81 36.15 -18.79
CA THR A 546 -10.46 35.51 -17.55
C THR A 546 -9.02 35.02 -17.55
N ALA A 547 -8.40 35.01 -16.37
CA ALA A 547 -7.10 34.45 -16.11
C ALA A 547 -7.24 33.32 -15.09
N THR A 548 -6.58 32.20 -15.33
CA THR A 548 -6.52 31.05 -14.42
C THR A 548 -5.11 30.89 -13.90
N LEU A 549 -4.95 30.90 -12.57
CA LEU A 549 -3.75 30.59 -11.84
C LEU A 549 -3.87 29.20 -11.22
N ARG A 550 -2.90 28.34 -11.45
CA ARG A 550 -2.78 27.02 -10.79
C ARG A 550 -1.52 26.97 -9.94
N GLY A 551 -1.56 26.17 -8.92
CA GLY A 551 -0.39 26.03 -8.06
C GLY A 551 -0.64 25.17 -6.84
N THR A 552 0.34 25.15 -5.95
CA THR A 552 0.27 24.43 -4.67
C THR A 552 0.48 25.41 -3.51
N ALA A 553 -0.21 25.17 -2.42
CA ALA A 553 -0.11 25.98 -1.22
C ALA A 553 -0.40 25.15 0.02
N ALA A 554 0.06 25.59 1.19
CA ALA A 554 -0.42 25.06 2.43
C ALA A 554 -1.89 25.45 2.61
N LEU A 555 -2.71 24.52 3.10
CA LEU A 555 -4.15 24.69 3.25
C LEU A 555 -4.49 25.90 4.12
N ASP A 556 -3.73 26.11 5.19
CA ASP A 556 -3.88 27.25 6.11
C ASP A 556 -3.78 28.61 5.40
N ALA A 557 -2.89 28.71 4.42
CA ALA A 557 -2.70 29.95 3.68
C ALA A 557 -3.88 30.34 2.78
N LEU A 558 -4.65 29.37 2.32
CA LEU A 558 -5.77 29.59 1.39
C LEU A 558 -7.14 29.58 2.06
N ARG A 559 -7.24 29.23 3.32
CA ARG A 559 -8.49 29.01 4.05
C ARG A 559 -9.49 30.18 3.93
N ASP A 560 -9.06 31.39 4.16
CA ASP A 560 -9.91 32.59 4.13
C ASP A 560 -9.95 33.27 2.75
N TYR A 561 -9.12 32.80 1.83
CA TYR A 561 -8.93 33.44 0.54
C TYR A 561 -10.13 33.36 -0.41
N PRO A 562 -10.98 32.29 -0.42
CA PRO A 562 -12.19 32.25 -1.25
C PRO A 562 -13.11 33.45 -1.02
N ALA A 563 -13.32 33.85 0.25
CA ALA A 563 -14.14 35.02 0.59
C ALA A 563 -13.54 36.35 0.09
N GLU A 564 -12.20 36.48 0.15
CA GLU A 564 -11.50 37.64 -0.42
C GLU A 564 -11.62 37.70 -1.94
N VAL A 565 -11.42 36.57 -2.62
CA VAL A 565 -11.55 36.44 -4.09
C VAL A 565 -12.93 36.88 -4.53
N LEU A 566 -13.98 36.37 -3.90
CA LEU A 566 -15.36 36.77 -4.22
C LEU A 566 -15.59 38.26 -4.03
N ARG A 567 -15.01 38.85 -2.98
CA ARG A 567 -15.16 40.27 -2.65
C ARG A 567 -14.53 41.18 -3.71
N TYR A 568 -13.23 40.98 -4.03
CA TYR A 568 -12.54 41.90 -4.95
C TYR A 568 -12.91 41.65 -6.42
N THR A 569 -13.35 40.43 -6.77
CA THR A 569 -13.82 40.13 -8.12
C THR A 569 -15.32 40.41 -8.31
N ARG A 570 -16.02 40.89 -7.25
CA ARG A 570 -17.47 41.13 -7.28
C ARG A 570 -18.27 39.89 -7.64
N GLY A 571 -17.87 38.72 -7.09
CA GLY A 571 -18.51 37.43 -7.34
C GLY A 571 -18.13 36.76 -8.65
N ARG A 572 -17.23 37.32 -9.47
CA ARG A 572 -16.80 36.72 -10.76
C ARG A 572 -15.59 35.80 -10.63
N GLY A 573 -14.85 35.88 -9.50
CA GLY A 573 -13.71 35.02 -9.24
C GLY A 573 -14.12 33.73 -8.52
N ARG A 574 -13.38 32.65 -8.77
CA ARG A 574 -13.56 31.36 -8.11
C ARG A 574 -12.22 30.79 -7.71
N LEU A 575 -12.11 30.35 -6.47
CA LEU A 575 -11.00 29.56 -5.96
C LEU A 575 -11.52 28.15 -5.63
N SER A 576 -10.90 27.15 -6.19
CA SER A 576 -11.09 25.74 -5.80
C SER A 576 -9.74 25.16 -5.41
N TRP A 577 -9.75 24.23 -4.47
CA TRP A 577 -8.55 23.52 -4.03
C TRP A 577 -8.85 22.05 -3.75
N GLU A 578 -7.81 21.24 -3.77
CA GLU A 578 -7.87 19.80 -3.50
C GLU A 578 -6.67 19.40 -2.67
N PRO A 579 -6.83 18.44 -1.74
CA PRO A 579 -5.70 17.93 -0.96
C PRO A 579 -4.61 17.37 -1.87
N ASP A 580 -3.36 17.71 -1.60
CA ASP A 580 -2.17 17.24 -2.33
C ASP A 580 -1.12 16.63 -1.38
N GLY A 581 -1.60 16.04 -0.26
CA GLY A 581 -0.78 15.38 0.72
C GLY A 581 -0.27 16.31 1.83
N TYR A 582 0.85 15.92 2.42
CA TYR A 582 1.46 16.60 3.56
C TYR A 582 2.90 16.99 3.27
N ALA A 583 3.32 18.17 3.70
CA ALA A 583 4.69 18.64 3.63
C ALA A 583 5.16 19.22 4.99
N PRO A 584 6.47 19.43 5.21
CA PRO A 584 6.95 20.05 6.45
C PRO A 584 6.27 21.39 6.73
N CYS A 585 5.82 21.57 7.96
CA CYS A 585 5.12 22.76 8.38
C CYS A 585 6.03 23.99 8.23
N ARG A 586 5.52 25.07 7.65
CA ARG A 586 6.27 26.30 7.42
C ARG A 586 6.54 27.07 8.72
N ARG A 587 5.64 26.98 9.70
CA ARG A 587 5.71 27.68 10.99
C ARG A 587 5.50 26.70 12.15
N PRO A 588 6.37 25.70 12.31
CA PRO A 588 6.15 24.64 13.29
C PRO A 588 6.12 25.17 14.73
N GLU A 589 6.96 26.14 15.06
CA GLU A 589 7.04 26.69 16.43
C GLU A 589 5.75 27.42 16.85
N GLU A 590 5.13 28.18 15.94
CA GLU A 590 3.86 28.86 16.18
C GLU A 590 2.73 27.86 16.42
N VAL A 591 2.66 26.81 15.59
CA VAL A 591 1.64 25.77 15.66
C VAL A 591 1.81 24.95 16.94
N ILE A 592 3.02 24.54 17.30
CA ILE A 592 3.32 23.79 18.52
C ILE A 592 2.94 24.61 19.74
N ALA A 593 3.31 25.90 19.77
CA ALA A 593 2.97 26.81 20.86
C ALA A 593 1.45 27.03 20.99
N ALA A 594 0.73 27.17 19.86
CA ALA A 594 -0.72 27.32 19.84
C ALA A 594 -1.46 26.05 20.28
N CYS A 595 -0.93 24.88 19.89
CA CYS A 595 -1.51 23.59 20.28
C CYS A 595 -1.34 23.33 21.78
N GLY A 596 -0.20 23.74 22.38
CA GLY A 596 0.07 23.60 23.81
C GLY A 596 0.09 22.13 24.30
N TYR A 597 0.39 21.17 23.42
CA TYR A 597 0.42 19.75 23.77
C TYR A 597 1.65 19.43 24.62
N ASP A 598 1.43 18.88 25.81
CA ASP A 598 2.51 18.39 26.67
C ASP A 598 2.55 16.85 26.63
N CYS A 599 3.55 16.32 25.91
CA CYS A 599 3.75 14.89 25.77
C CYS A 599 4.16 14.18 27.09
N ASN A 600 4.58 14.92 28.14
CA ASN A 600 4.87 14.34 29.47
C ASN A 600 3.58 14.22 30.31
N ALA A 601 2.61 15.10 30.09
CA ALA A 601 1.32 15.05 30.76
C ALA A 601 0.37 13.98 30.16
N ASP A 602 0.65 13.50 28.94
CA ASP A 602 -0.15 12.46 28.27
C ASP A 602 0.19 11.06 28.82
N THR A 603 -0.37 10.75 29.98
CA THR A 603 -0.15 9.45 30.66
C THR A 603 -0.72 8.26 29.90
N ALA A 604 -1.70 8.47 29.03
CA ALA A 604 -2.26 7.43 28.18
C ALA A 604 -1.29 6.98 27.06
N ASN A 605 -0.30 7.82 26.72
CA ASN A 605 0.73 7.57 25.72
C ASN A 605 2.13 7.79 26.32
N THR A 606 2.40 7.18 27.46
CA THR A 606 3.69 7.34 28.15
C THR A 606 4.84 6.71 27.36
N ALA A 607 5.99 7.37 27.37
CA ALA A 607 7.25 6.87 26.82
C ALA A 607 8.11 6.14 27.86
N ASP A 608 7.76 6.28 29.14
CA ASP A 608 8.49 5.68 30.24
C ASP A 608 8.22 4.18 30.32
N SER A 609 9.20 3.41 30.66
CA SER A 609 9.13 1.96 30.81
C SER A 609 9.02 1.54 32.28
N VAL A 610 8.55 0.31 32.53
CA VAL A 610 8.43 -0.25 33.87
C VAL A 610 9.42 -1.41 34.01
N PHE A 611 10.36 -1.28 34.91
CA PHE A 611 11.33 -2.31 35.27
C PHE A 611 11.08 -2.86 36.67
N CYS A 612 11.50 -4.10 36.93
CA CYS A 612 11.40 -4.72 38.24
C CYS A 612 12.75 -4.74 38.93
N SER A 613 12.83 -4.15 40.10
CA SER A 613 13.99 -4.34 40.99
C SER A 613 13.56 -4.72 42.40
N ARG A 614 14.24 -5.70 42.96
CA ARG A 614 13.96 -6.22 44.32
C ARG A 614 12.48 -6.62 44.57
N GLY A 615 11.78 -7.08 43.48
CA GLY A 615 10.40 -7.53 43.55
C GLY A 615 9.35 -6.41 43.52
N ALA A 616 9.74 -5.18 43.17
CA ALA A 616 8.83 -4.06 42.95
C ALA A 616 9.05 -3.45 41.58
N GLY A 617 7.94 -3.20 40.84
CA GLY A 617 7.98 -2.43 39.62
C GLY A 617 8.28 -0.95 39.88
N HIS A 618 9.15 -0.35 39.10
CA HIS A 618 9.45 1.08 39.16
C HIS A 618 9.48 1.66 37.74
N THR A 619 9.05 2.90 37.60
CA THR A 619 9.06 3.60 36.32
C THR A 619 10.47 4.13 36.02
N VAL A 620 10.96 3.85 34.84
CA VAL A 620 12.22 4.37 34.29
C VAL A 620 11.88 5.35 33.18
N ARG A 621 12.47 6.52 33.25
CA ARG A 621 12.23 7.60 32.31
C ARG A 621 12.75 7.20 30.91
N TRP A 622 12.08 7.67 29.88
CA TRP A 622 12.30 7.32 28.47
C TRP A 622 13.76 7.47 28.00
N ASP A 623 14.48 8.48 28.48
CA ASP A 623 15.91 8.75 28.15
C ASP A 623 16.89 7.78 28.85
N GLU A 624 16.47 7.16 29.96
CA GLU A 624 17.28 6.19 30.72
C GLU A 624 17.02 4.74 30.27
N VAL A 625 15.90 4.49 29.56
CA VAL A 625 15.50 3.13 29.10
C VAL A 625 16.59 2.44 28.27
N PRO A 626 17.27 3.09 27.30
CA PRO A 626 18.30 2.42 26.50
C PRO A 626 19.47 1.88 27.32
N GLY A 627 19.79 2.54 28.44
CA GLY A 627 20.85 2.10 29.37
C GLY A 627 20.47 0.93 30.28
N MET A 628 19.16 0.68 30.46
CA MET A 628 18.62 -0.34 31.34
C MET A 628 18.00 -1.53 30.59
N ALA A 629 17.86 -1.46 29.29
CA ALA A 629 17.30 -2.53 28.46
C ALA A 629 18.09 -3.85 28.63
N HIS A 630 17.34 -4.95 28.69
CA HIS A 630 17.91 -6.28 28.85
C HIS A 630 18.48 -6.86 27.56
N ILE A 631 18.02 -6.34 26.40
CA ILE A 631 18.54 -6.68 25.08
C ILE A 631 19.45 -5.52 24.64
N GLN A 632 20.62 -5.85 24.12
CA GLN A 632 21.51 -4.88 23.48
C GLN A 632 21.44 -5.09 21.97
N THR A 633 21.08 -4.06 21.26
CA THR A 633 21.08 -4.01 19.80
C THR A 633 22.18 -3.08 19.30
N ASN A 634 22.77 -3.36 18.13
CA ASN A 634 23.81 -2.52 17.53
C ASN A 634 23.38 -1.97 16.18
N VAL A 635 22.07 -1.89 15.92
CA VAL A 635 21.54 -1.58 14.59
C VAL A 635 21.89 -0.16 14.14
N LEU A 636 21.95 0.81 15.04
CA LEU A 636 22.30 2.21 14.73
C LEU A 636 23.80 2.55 14.93
N LYS A 637 24.63 1.61 15.35
CA LYS A 637 26.08 1.86 15.54
C LYS A 637 26.94 1.47 14.33
N ALA A 638 26.33 1.13 13.20
CA ALA A 638 27.03 0.64 12.01
C ALA A 638 27.70 1.75 11.16
N ASP A 639 27.44 3.03 11.43
CA ASP A 639 27.93 4.14 10.62
C ASP A 639 29.01 5.02 11.31
N GLU A 640 29.54 4.63 12.45
CA GLU A 640 30.78 5.21 12.93
C GLU A 640 31.95 4.54 12.20
N GLU A 641 32.65 5.29 11.35
CA GLU A 641 33.93 4.84 10.73
C GLU A 641 34.84 4.27 11.80
N PRO A 642 35.46 3.09 11.59
CA PRO A 642 36.34 2.52 12.58
C PRO A 642 37.59 3.40 12.70
N GLU A 643 37.78 4.05 13.85
CA GLU A 643 39.08 4.56 14.22
C GLU A 643 40.10 3.42 14.10
N GLU A 644 41.21 3.67 13.40
CA GLU A 644 42.30 2.70 13.21
C GLU A 644 42.71 2.09 14.57
N PRO A 645 42.66 0.74 14.74
CA PRO A 645 43.01 0.16 16.00
C PRO A 645 44.51 0.27 16.24
N ALA A 646 44.89 0.94 17.34
CA ALA A 646 46.21 0.82 17.94
C ALA A 646 46.50 -0.67 18.20
N VAL A 647 47.32 -1.24 17.37
CA VAL A 647 47.79 -2.62 17.45
C VAL A 647 48.62 -2.73 18.72
N THR A 648 48.23 -3.59 19.64
CA THR A 648 48.99 -4.23 20.73
C THR A 648 48.35 -4.04 22.10
N ARG A 649 47.33 -4.84 22.43
CA ARG A 649 47.03 -5.38 23.77
C ARG A 649 45.79 -6.31 23.85
N GLN A 650 44.95 -6.39 22.81
CA GLN A 650 43.71 -7.17 22.91
C GLN A 650 43.78 -8.65 22.47
N ARG A 651 44.93 -9.15 22.00
CA ARG A 651 45.05 -10.58 21.61
C ARG A 651 45.00 -11.58 22.77
N SER A 652 45.22 -11.15 24.00
CA SER A 652 45.24 -12.07 25.16
C SER A 652 43.87 -12.26 25.84
N GLU A 653 42.96 -11.27 25.73
CA GLU A 653 41.62 -11.34 26.33
C GLU A 653 40.62 -12.06 25.42
N ALA A 654 40.66 -11.84 24.08
CA ALA A 654 39.81 -12.55 23.11
C ALA A 654 40.05 -14.08 23.13
N TYR A 655 41.31 -14.52 23.37
CA TYR A 655 41.65 -15.96 23.47
C TYR A 655 41.10 -16.61 24.74
N ARG A 656 40.99 -15.86 25.85
CA ARG A 656 40.39 -16.37 27.12
C ARG A 656 38.87 -16.44 27.02
N GLY A 657 38.20 -15.52 26.29
CA GLY A 657 36.76 -15.55 26.02
C GLY A 657 36.35 -16.77 25.23
N SER A 658 37.09 -17.07 24.14
CA SER A 658 36.83 -18.24 23.27
C SER A 658 36.97 -19.58 24.02
N LEU A 659 37.96 -19.72 24.88
CA LEU A 659 38.16 -20.95 25.70
C LEU A 659 37.06 -21.16 26.74
N LEU A 660 36.43 -20.13 27.23
CA LEU A 660 35.28 -20.24 28.15
C LEU A 660 34.00 -20.63 27.39
N GLN A 661 33.78 -20.10 26.21
CA GLN A 661 32.65 -20.46 25.32
C GLN A 661 32.76 -21.93 24.86
N ASP A 662 33.95 -22.39 24.48
CA ASP A 662 34.20 -23.79 24.10
C ASP A 662 33.96 -24.77 25.27
N LYS A 663 34.26 -24.39 26.50
CA LYS A 663 33.95 -25.21 27.66
C LYS A 663 32.46 -25.26 27.99
N GLU A 664 31.75 -24.19 27.74
CA GLU A 664 30.31 -24.14 27.97
C GLU A 664 29.53 -24.87 26.89
N LEU A 665 29.96 -24.79 25.63
CA LEU A 665 29.44 -25.58 24.49
C LEU A 665 29.70 -27.10 24.72
N MET A 666 30.88 -27.47 25.21
CA MET A 666 31.20 -28.88 25.55
C MET A 666 30.30 -29.40 26.69
N ARG A 667 29.96 -28.57 27.63
CA ARG A 667 29.08 -28.91 28.77
C ARG A 667 27.62 -29.07 28.31
N ILE A 668 27.14 -28.22 27.39
CA ILE A 668 25.83 -28.32 26.77
C ILE A 668 25.74 -29.59 25.92
N PHE A 669 26.77 -29.90 25.14
CA PHE A 669 26.86 -31.11 24.34
C PHE A 669 26.82 -32.38 25.17
N GLU A 670 27.60 -32.45 26.29
CA GLU A 670 27.59 -33.59 27.23
C GLU A 670 26.24 -33.74 27.97
N MET A 671 25.53 -32.64 28.22
CA MET A 671 24.19 -32.65 28.82
C MET A 671 23.13 -33.13 27.85
N THR A 672 23.28 -32.89 26.55
CA THR A 672 22.30 -33.23 25.52
C THR A 672 22.48 -34.64 24.95
N TYR A 673 23.73 -35.12 24.83
CA TYR A 673 24.06 -36.37 24.14
C TYR A 673 24.77 -37.40 25.03
N GLY A 674 24.97 -37.09 26.30
CA GLY A 674 25.64 -37.96 27.27
C GLY A 674 27.17 -37.85 27.26
N PRO A 675 27.88 -38.43 28.30
CA PRO A 675 29.31 -38.26 28.44
C PRO A 675 30.11 -38.94 27.33
N ILE A 676 31.00 -38.16 26.72
CA ILE A 676 31.92 -38.63 25.66
C ILE A 676 32.92 -39.64 26.24
N LYS A 677 32.83 -40.89 25.80
CA LYS A 677 33.82 -41.92 26.15
C LYS A 677 35.16 -41.61 25.48
N ARG A 678 36.09 -41.01 26.23
CA ARG A 678 37.48 -40.83 25.79
C ARG A 678 38.16 -42.20 25.74
N ARG A 679 38.66 -42.60 24.57
CA ARG A 679 39.66 -43.66 24.46
C ARG A 679 40.98 -43.18 25.11
N SER A 680 41.38 -43.81 26.20
CA SER A 680 42.66 -43.58 26.85
C SER A 680 43.80 -44.04 25.98
N GLY A 681 44.70 -43.15 25.63
CA GLY A 681 45.99 -43.44 25.11
C GLY A 681 46.42 -42.73 23.84
N GLU A 682 46.60 -41.42 23.94
CA GLU A 682 47.61 -40.71 23.13
C GLU A 682 47.92 -39.36 23.78
N ALA A 683 49.17 -39.26 24.22
CA ALA A 683 49.73 -38.09 24.85
C ALA A 683 49.91 -36.97 23.81
N LEU A 684 49.32 -35.82 24.05
CA LEU A 684 49.55 -34.60 23.32
C LEU A 684 51.01 -34.13 23.50
N HIS A 685 51.83 -34.31 22.48
CA HIS A 685 53.12 -33.65 22.35
C HIS A 685 52.95 -32.17 21.99
N THR A 686 53.37 -31.29 22.86
CA THR A 686 53.58 -29.87 22.57
C THR A 686 54.77 -29.72 21.60
N PRO A 687 54.63 -29.06 20.44
CA PRO A 687 55.79 -28.79 19.57
C PRO A 687 56.57 -27.56 20.07
N LYS A 688 57.86 -27.72 20.21
CA LYS A 688 58.86 -26.63 20.33
C LYS A 688 59.04 -25.97 18.98
N PRO A 689 59.30 -24.65 18.91
CA PRO A 689 59.53 -23.96 17.67
C PRO A 689 60.98 -24.20 17.16
N THR A 690 61.12 -24.92 16.05
CA THR A 690 62.33 -24.91 15.23
C THR A 690 61.94 -24.72 13.79
N GLY A 691 62.46 -23.64 13.19
CA GLY A 691 62.27 -23.37 11.79
C GLY A 691 62.78 -24.49 10.89
N ASN A 692 61.94 -24.84 9.97
CA ASN A 692 62.26 -25.26 8.59
C ASN A 692 60.95 -25.61 7.88
N SER A 693 60.72 -25.05 6.71
CA SER A 693 59.57 -25.30 5.86
C SER A 693 59.48 -26.79 5.53
N PRO A 694 58.31 -27.45 5.75
CA PRO A 694 58.12 -28.77 5.24
C PRO A 694 57.65 -28.73 3.76
N LYS A 695 58.26 -29.59 2.96
CA LYS A 695 57.85 -29.95 1.61
C LYS A 695 56.39 -30.48 1.63
N PRO A 696 55.62 -30.31 0.54
CA PRO A 696 54.22 -30.75 0.50
C PRO A 696 54.16 -32.28 0.60
N GLY A 697 53.56 -32.78 1.67
CA GLY A 697 53.18 -34.16 1.83
C GLY A 697 52.05 -34.50 0.82
N LYS A 698 52.13 -35.68 0.23
CA LYS A 698 51.14 -36.22 -0.69
C LYS A 698 49.78 -36.24 0.04
N ALA A 699 48.83 -35.46 -0.50
CA ALA A 699 47.42 -35.53 -0.15
C ALA A 699 46.91 -36.97 -0.46
N ALA A 700 46.01 -37.46 0.39
CA ALA A 700 45.26 -38.68 0.09
C ALA A 700 44.56 -38.53 -1.29
N PRO A 701 44.49 -39.61 -2.09
CA PRO A 701 43.80 -39.50 -3.38
C PRO A 701 42.34 -39.13 -3.18
N LEU A 702 41.91 -38.06 -3.86
CA LEU A 702 40.53 -37.59 -3.90
C LEU A 702 39.66 -38.67 -4.54
N PRO A 703 38.41 -38.88 -4.10
CA PRO A 703 37.50 -39.84 -4.72
C PRO A 703 37.35 -39.56 -6.22
N GLU A 704 37.51 -40.58 -7.03
CA GLU A 704 37.26 -40.54 -8.49
C GLU A 704 35.73 -40.67 -8.71
N GLY A 705 35.05 -39.55 -8.99
CA GLY A 705 33.61 -39.50 -9.27
C GLY A 705 33.17 -38.11 -9.74
N PRO A 706 31.94 -37.95 -10.20
CA PRO A 706 31.41 -36.64 -10.58
C PRO A 706 31.45 -35.67 -9.40
N GLU A 707 31.79 -34.40 -9.68
CA GLU A 707 31.78 -33.31 -8.69
C GLU A 707 30.34 -32.82 -8.47
N TYR A 708 29.90 -32.81 -7.22
CA TYR A 708 28.60 -32.27 -6.82
C TYR A 708 28.75 -30.85 -6.31
N LEU A 709 27.89 -29.96 -6.82
CA LEU A 709 27.77 -28.56 -6.36
C LEU A 709 26.36 -28.34 -5.79
N LEU A 710 26.27 -28.13 -4.48
CA LEU A 710 25.04 -27.72 -3.83
C LEU A 710 25.02 -26.20 -3.71
N VAL A 711 23.90 -25.59 -3.99
CA VAL A 711 23.72 -24.13 -3.99
C VAL A 711 22.50 -23.78 -3.15
N ASP A 712 22.69 -22.98 -2.12
CA ASP A 712 21.57 -22.36 -1.40
C ASP A 712 21.00 -21.20 -2.24
N GLY A 713 19.80 -21.40 -2.80
CA GLY A 713 19.22 -20.48 -3.78
C GLY A 713 18.93 -19.09 -3.22
N TYR A 714 18.35 -19.00 -2.03
CA TYR A 714 18.06 -17.69 -1.45
C TYR A 714 19.31 -16.97 -0.95
N ASN A 715 20.22 -17.67 -0.34
CA ASN A 715 21.50 -17.12 0.08
C ASN A 715 22.27 -16.49 -1.10
N ILE A 716 22.26 -17.16 -2.27
CA ILE A 716 22.91 -16.64 -3.47
C ILE A 716 22.10 -15.48 -4.09
N ILE A 717 20.77 -15.55 -4.17
CA ILE A 717 19.93 -14.47 -4.68
C ILE A 717 20.18 -13.17 -3.91
N PHE A 718 20.21 -13.24 -2.59
CA PHE A 718 20.42 -12.05 -1.77
C PHE A 718 21.88 -11.60 -1.66
N ALA A 719 22.83 -12.46 -1.97
CA ALA A 719 24.25 -12.11 -1.96
C ALA A 719 24.75 -11.48 -3.28
N TRP A 720 24.03 -11.69 -4.39
CA TRP A 720 24.39 -11.12 -5.71
C TRP A 720 23.54 -9.90 -6.00
N GLU A 721 24.16 -8.73 -6.15
CA GLU A 721 23.51 -7.44 -6.25
C GLU A 721 22.42 -7.37 -7.34
N GLU A 722 22.68 -7.92 -8.53
CA GLU A 722 21.74 -7.95 -9.65
C GLU A 722 20.49 -8.79 -9.34
N LEU A 723 20.65 -9.94 -8.68
CA LEU A 723 19.55 -10.81 -8.29
C LEU A 723 18.80 -10.26 -7.07
N ALA A 724 19.51 -9.62 -6.14
CA ALA A 724 18.91 -8.98 -4.98
C ALA A 724 17.99 -7.79 -5.38
N GLU A 725 18.40 -7.00 -6.35
CA GLU A 725 17.56 -5.93 -6.91
C GLU A 725 16.32 -6.50 -7.62
N LEU A 726 16.48 -7.55 -8.40
CA LEU A 726 15.36 -8.21 -9.06
C LEU A 726 14.39 -8.84 -8.04
N ALA A 727 14.91 -9.41 -6.95
CA ALA A 727 14.11 -10.03 -5.90
C ALA A 727 13.27 -9.04 -5.10
N LYS A 728 13.64 -7.74 -5.07
CA LYS A 728 12.81 -6.68 -4.44
C LYS A 728 11.51 -6.43 -5.19
N THR A 729 11.52 -6.65 -6.50
CA THR A 729 10.34 -6.43 -7.37
C THR A 729 9.58 -7.73 -7.63
N ASP A 730 10.31 -8.81 -7.92
CA ASP A 730 9.74 -10.13 -8.24
C ASP A 730 10.71 -11.25 -7.84
N LEU A 731 10.37 -11.95 -6.76
CA LEU A 731 11.18 -13.05 -6.24
C LEU A 731 11.18 -14.28 -7.17
N ASP A 732 10.09 -14.51 -7.90
CA ASP A 732 10.01 -15.63 -8.84
C ASP A 732 10.83 -15.36 -10.09
N ALA A 733 10.87 -14.11 -10.56
CA ALA A 733 11.78 -13.69 -11.64
C ALA A 733 13.26 -13.87 -11.22
N ALA A 734 13.61 -13.52 -9.98
CA ALA A 734 14.96 -13.72 -9.44
C ALA A 734 15.34 -15.21 -9.35
N ARG A 735 14.41 -16.09 -8.95
CA ARG A 735 14.60 -17.56 -8.97
C ARG A 735 14.85 -18.07 -10.39
N HIS A 736 14.01 -17.70 -11.34
CA HIS A 736 14.15 -18.10 -12.73
C HIS A 736 15.48 -17.61 -13.34
N ARG A 737 15.89 -16.39 -13.02
CA ARG A 737 17.16 -15.84 -13.46
C ARG A 737 18.34 -16.61 -12.89
N LEU A 738 18.34 -16.95 -11.62
CA LEU A 738 19.36 -17.79 -11.00
C LEU A 738 19.42 -19.19 -11.63
N ILE A 739 18.27 -19.82 -11.86
CA ILE A 739 18.17 -21.12 -12.55
C ILE A 739 18.83 -21.06 -13.93
N GLN A 740 18.55 -20.03 -14.74
CA GLN A 740 19.16 -19.84 -16.06
C GLN A 740 20.69 -19.69 -15.99
N ILE A 741 21.20 -18.87 -15.07
CA ILE A 741 22.62 -18.66 -14.86
C ILE A 741 23.32 -19.99 -14.50
N LEU A 742 22.71 -20.76 -13.57
CA LEU A 742 23.27 -22.01 -13.12
C LEU A 742 23.16 -23.15 -14.14
N CYS A 743 22.17 -23.16 -15.02
CA CYS A 743 22.08 -24.05 -16.15
C CYS A 743 23.27 -23.83 -17.11
N ASN A 744 23.61 -22.57 -17.43
CA ASN A 744 24.74 -22.23 -18.26
C ASN A 744 26.07 -22.64 -17.61
N TYR A 745 26.20 -22.37 -16.29
CA TYR A 745 27.39 -22.76 -15.53
C TYR A 745 27.59 -24.30 -15.53
N GLN A 746 26.49 -25.05 -15.25
CA GLN A 746 26.50 -26.51 -15.23
C GLN A 746 26.88 -27.10 -16.61
N GLY A 747 26.31 -26.58 -17.71
CA GLY A 747 26.60 -27.00 -19.07
C GLY A 747 28.09 -26.87 -19.43
N TYR A 748 28.75 -25.80 -18.96
CA TYR A 748 30.19 -25.56 -19.20
C TYR A 748 31.07 -26.43 -18.27
N ARG A 749 30.78 -26.48 -16.98
CA ARG A 749 31.61 -27.18 -15.95
C ARG A 749 31.34 -28.69 -15.89
N ARG A 750 30.20 -29.15 -16.40
CA ARG A 750 29.79 -30.59 -16.41
C ARG A 750 29.79 -31.21 -15.00
N CYS A 751 29.41 -30.46 -13.98
CA CYS A 751 29.21 -30.93 -12.59
C CYS A 751 27.73 -31.33 -12.35
N GLU A 752 27.47 -32.16 -11.34
CA GLU A 752 26.09 -32.41 -10.87
C GLU A 752 25.69 -31.25 -9.95
N LEU A 753 24.74 -30.42 -10.37
CA LEU A 753 24.31 -29.21 -9.63
C LEU A 753 22.93 -29.40 -9.01
N ILE A 754 22.85 -29.14 -7.71
CA ILE A 754 21.62 -29.20 -6.92
C ILE A 754 21.39 -27.82 -6.32
N LEU A 755 20.34 -27.13 -6.81
CA LEU A 755 19.91 -25.82 -6.30
C LEU A 755 18.76 -26.03 -5.31
N VAL A 756 18.88 -25.53 -4.09
CA VAL A 756 17.92 -25.74 -3.02
C VAL A 756 17.23 -24.42 -2.66
N PHE A 757 15.91 -24.46 -2.61
CA PHE A 757 15.06 -23.34 -2.15
C PHE A 757 14.20 -23.76 -0.96
N ASP A 758 14.08 -22.89 0.03
CA ASP A 758 13.13 -23.07 1.12
C ASP A 758 11.70 -22.97 0.62
N ALA A 759 10.88 -23.97 0.92
CA ALA A 759 9.45 -23.96 0.61
C ALA A 759 8.59 -23.21 1.64
N TYR A 760 9.15 -22.27 2.38
CA TYR A 760 8.58 -21.59 3.53
C TYR A 760 7.22 -20.86 3.29
N LYS A 761 6.78 -20.67 2.04
CA LYS A 761 5.55 -19.92 1.70
C LYS A 761 4.38 -20.74 1.17
N VAL A 762 4.49 -22.07 1.06
CA VAL A 762 3.40 -22.91 0.54
C VAL A 762 2.98 -23.92 1.60
N LYS A 763 1.90 -23.63 2.34
CA LYS A 763 1.31 -24.57 3.30
C LYS A 763 0.92 -25.88 2.61
N GLY A 764 1.41 -27.00 3.12
CA GLY A 764 1.07 -28.33 2.63
C GLY A 764 1.91 -28.85 1.46
N ASN A 765 3.06 -28.23 1.15
CA ASN A 765 3.95 -28.73 0.10
C ASN A 765 4.74 -29.96 0.59
N PRO A 766 4.60 -31.15 -0.05
CA PRO A 766 5.33 -32.36 0.32
C PRO A 766 6.83 -32.33 -0.06
N GLY A 767 7.33 -31.20 -0.58
CA GLY A 767 8.63 -31.05 -1.22
C GLY A 767 8.57 -31.50 -2.69
N SER A 768 9.23 -30.78 -3.58
CA SER A 768 9.33 -31.12 -4.99
C SER A 768 10.77 -31.06 -5.47
N ILE A 769 11.09 -31.94 -6.44
CA ILE A 769 12.37 -31.91 -7.15
C ILE A 769 12.04 -31.76 -8.62
N GLU A 770 12.53 -30.69 -9.21
CA GLU A 770 12.35 -30.38 -10.63
C GLU A 770 13.71 -30.46 -11.34
N ARG A 771 13.70 -30.95 -12.57
CA ARG A 771 14.92 -30.95 -13.40
C ARG A 771 14.83 -29.88 -14.47
N HIS A 772 15.77 -28.94 -14.45
CA HIS A 772 15.89 -27.86 -15.44
C HIS A 772 17.23 -27.96 -16.16
N HIS A 773 17.21 -28.37 -17.44
CA HIS A 773 18.39 -28.35 -18.35
C HIS A 773 19.72 -28.83 -17.71
N GLY A 774 19.69 -29.93 -16.97
CA GLY A 774 20.90 -30.51 -16.37
C GLY A 774 21.15 -30.21 -14.91
N ILE A 775 20.36 -29.30 -14.29
CA ILE A 775 20.40 -29.03 -12.86
C ILE A 775 19.16 -29.60 -12.16
N SER A 776 19.30 -29.99 -10.88
CA SER A 776 18.19 -30.39 -10.02
C SER A 776 17.81 -29.24 -9.09
N VAL A 777 16.56 -28.77 -9.20
CA VAL A 777 16.02 -27.72 -8.32
C VAL A 777 15.15 -28.39 -7.27
N VAL A 778 15.48 -28.20 -6.00
CA VAL A 778 14.80 -28.81 -4.87
C VAL A 778 14.07 -27.73 -4.09
N TYR A 779 12.78 -27.92 -3.87
CA TYR A 779 12.00 -27.15 -2.91
C TYR A 779 11.79 -28.00 -1.66
N THR A 780 12.25 -27.52 -0.51
CA THR A 780 12.21 -28.28 0.74
C THR A 780 10.80 -28.52 1.24
N LYS A 781 10.62 -29.45 2.18
CA LYS A 781 9.33 -29.70 2.83
C LYS A 781 8.98 -28.61 3.85
N GLU A 782 7.72 -28.51 4.25
CA GLU A 782 7.20 -27.48 5.16
C GLU A 782 7.96 -27.31 6.50
N ALA A 783 8.75 -28.25 6.94
CA ALA A 783 9.53 -28.17 8.18
C ALA A 783 11.05 -28.35 7.97
N GLU A 784 11.53 -28.36 6.74
CA GLU A 784 12.93 -28.60 6.38
C GLU A 784 13.50 -27.33 5.71
N THR A 785 14.50 -26.70 6.32
CA THR A 785 15.20 -25.56 5.72
C THR A 785 16.16 -26.02 4.61
N ALA A 786 16.59 -25.08 3.73
CA ALA A 786 17.61 -25.36 2.72
C ALA A 786 18.90 -25.86 3.37
N ASP A 787 19.30 -25.25 4.48
CA ASP A 787 20.48 -25.63 5.27
C ASP A 787 20.41 -27.08 5.76
N MET A 788 19.28 -27.48 6.34
CA MET A 788 19.09 -28.86 6.82
C MET A 788 19.13 -29.87 5.67
N TYR A 789 18.58 -29.52 4.52
CA TYR A 789 18.61 -30.37 3.34
C TYR A 789 20.04 -30.49 2.78
N ILE A 790 20.76 -29.37 2.67
CA ILE A 790 22.16 -29.31 2.20
C ILE A 790 23.06 -30.10 3.13
N GLU A 791 22.92 -29.97 4.45
CA GLU A 791 23.69 -30.76 5.43
C GLU A 791 23.48 -32.25 5.24
N LYS A 792 22.23 -32.70 5.17
CA LYS A 792 21.86 -34.12 5.00
C LYS A 792 22.41 -34.71 3.70
N VAL A 793 22.29 -33.97 2.60
CA VAL A 793 22.76 -34.44 1.28
C VAL A 793 24.29 -34.42 1.25
N THR A 794 24.93 -33.41 1.79
CA THR A 794 26.38 -33.28 1.93
C THR A 794 26.96 -34.46 2.75
N HIS A 795 26.35 -34.80 3.87
CA HIS A 795 26.80 -35.96 4.69
C HIS A 795 26.73 -37.28 3.93
N THR A 796 25.78 -37.42 3.02
CA THR A 796 25.63 -38.63 2.21
C THR A 796 26.60 -38.69 1.04
N LEU A 797 26.70 -37.59 0.27
CA LEU A 797 27.48 -37.51 -0.96
C LEU A 797 28.98 -37.38 -0.75
N ALA A 798 29.41 -36.70 0.33
CA ALA A 798 30.83 -36.48 0.60
C ALA A 798 31.61 -37.75 0.99
N LYS A 799 30.93 -38.87 1.19
CA LYS A 799 31.57 -40.18 1.42
C LYS A 799 32.12 -40.79 0.17
N GLU A 800 31.52 -40.51 -0.97
CA GLU A 800 31.82 -41.17 -2.25
C GLU A 800 32.22 -40.19 -3.36
N HIS A 801 31.85 -38.91 -3.19
CA HIS A 801 32.02 -37.87 -4.22
C HIS A 801 32.66 -36.61 -3.67
N ARG A 802 33.21 -35.81 -4.61
CA ARG A 802 33.68 -34.47 -4.27
C ARG A 802 32.51 -33.53 -4.23
N VAL A 803 32.22 -32.98 -3.02
CA VAL A 803 31.10 -32.08 -2.79
C VAL A 803 31.58 -30.67 -2.53
N ARG A 804 31.00 -29.69 -3.24
CA ARG A 804 31.15 -28.23 -3.02
C ARG A 804 29.83 -27.65 -2.60
N VAL A 805 29.84 -26.70 -1.70
CA VAL A 805 28.62 -26.01 -1.24
C VAL A 805 28.80 -24.51 -1.35
N ALA A 806 27.92 -23.87 -2.14
CA ALA A 806 27.87 -22.42 -2.33
C ALA A 806 26.83 -21.79 -1.42
N THR A 807 27.28 -21.09 -0.38
CA THR A 807 26.45 -20.37 0.60
C THR A 807 27.19 -19.16 1.16
N SER A 808 26.44 -18.15 1.64
CA SER A 808 26.99 -16.99 2.35
C SER A 808 26.87 -17.12 3.87
N ASP A 809 26.10 -18.11 4.39
CA ASP A 809 25.88 -18.24 5.85
C ASP A 809 27.13 -18.72 6.61
N GLY A 810 27.43 -17.99 7.69
CA GLY A 810 28.60 -18.27 8.54
C GLY A 810 28.47 -19.50 9.44
N LEU A 811 27.27 -19.91 9.82
CA LEU A 811 27.02 -21.06 10.69
C LEU A 811 27.06 -22.38 9.93
N GLU A 812 26.54 -22.45 8.71
CA GLU A 812 26.69 -23.61 7.82
C GLU A 812 28.17 -23.96 7.54
N GLN A 813 29.07 -22.97 7.61
CA GLN A 813 30.50 -23.15 7.32
C GLN A 813 31.18 -24.18 8.20
N ILE A 814 30.80 -24.26 9.47
CA ILE A 814 31.42 -25.16 10.44
C ILE A 814 30.96 -26.61 10.22
N ILE A 815 29.70 -26.80 9.86
CA ILE A 815 29.06 -28.09 9.65
C ILE A 815 29.58 -28.75 8.35
N ILE A 816 29.67 -27.97 7.27
CA ILE A 816 30.13 -28.40 5.94
C ILE A 816 31.59 -28.87 5.98
N LEU A 817 32.47 -28.14 6.69
CA LEU A 817 33.89 -28.52 6.90
C LEU A 817 34.04 -29.81 7.72
N GLY A 818 33.13 -30.06 8.65
CA GLY A 818 33.13 -31.27 9.49
C GLY A 818 32.81 -32.56 8.71
N HIS A 819 32.13 -32.43 7.53
CA HIS A 819 31.70 -33.53 6.69
C HIS A 819 32.57 -33.75 5.43
N GLY A 820 33.69 -33.01 5.27
CA GLY A 820 34.64 -33.21 4.18
C GLY A 820 34.26 -32.55 2.84
N ALA A 821 33.25 -31.66 2.80
CA ALA A 821 32.91 -30.88 1.65
C ALA A 821 33.72 -29.58 1.57
N VAL A 822 33.86 -29.05 0.37
CA VAL A 822 34.57 -27.80 0.09
C VAL A 822 33.57 -26.65 0.01
N ARG A 823 33.74 -25.64 0.84
CA ARG A 823 32.93 -24.43 0.81
C ARG A 823 33.34 -23.49 -0.31
N VAL A 824 32.35 -22.88 -0.97
CA VAL A 824 32.52 -21.78 -1.92
C VAL A 824 31.73 -20.56 -1.45
N PRO A 825 32.39 -19.48 -0.99
CA PRO A 825 31.69 -18.24 -0.62
C PRO A 825 30.88 -17.66 -1.79
N ALA A 826 29.72 -17.04 -1.52
CA ALA A 826 28.86 -16.51 -2.56
C ALA A 826 29.55 -15.52 -3.52
N ARG A 827 30.46 -14.67 -3.03
CA ARG A 827 31.26 -13.77 -3.88
C ARG A 827 32.25 -14.53 -4.76
N GLN A 828 32.93 -15.54 -4.24
CA GLN A 828 33.85 -16.38 -5.02
C GLN A 828 33.06 -17.17 -6.07
N PHE A 829 31.87 -17.66 -5.72
CA PHE A 829 30.99 -18.36 -6.65
C PHE A 829 30.49 -17.44 -7.77
N GLN A 830 30.16 -16.18 -7.46
CA GLN A 830 29.80 -15.17 -8.46
C GLN A 830 30.92 -14.93 -9.47
N GLU A 831 32.16 -14.83 -9.00
CA GLU A 831 33.34 -14.68 -9.86
C GLU A 831 33.58 -15.89 -10.76
N GLU A 832 33.42 -17.12 -10.21
CA GLU A 832 33.51 -18.35 -11.00
C GLU A 832 32.41 -18.41 -12.08
N VAL A 833 31.19 -17.99 -11.78
CA VAL A 833 30.08 -17.96 -12.74
C VAL A 833 30.37 -16.92 -13.85
N ARG A 834 30.84 -15.73 -13.46
CA ARG A 834 31.18 -14.66 -14.40
C ARG A 834 32.27 -15.06 -15.37
N GLN A 835 33.32 -15.74 -14.89
CA GLN A 835 34.40 -16.29 -15.75
C GLN A 835 33.87 -17.34 -16.75
N VAL A 836 32.90 -18.16 -16.34
CA VAL A 836 32.24 -19.14 -17.21
C VAL A 836 31.36 -18.42 -18.24
N GLU A 837 30.62 -17.38 -17.87
CA GLU A 837 29.83 -16.59 -18.82
C GLU A 837 30.70 -15.87 -19.86
N GLU A 838 31.85 -15.32 -19.45
CA GLU A 838 32.84 -14.73 -20.36
C GLU A 838 33.41 -15.78 -21.33
N ALA A 839 33.78 -16.95 -20.83
CA ALA A 839 34.29 -18.05 -21.68
C ALA A 839 33.23 -18.56 -22.67
N ILE A 840 31.97 -18.65 -22.26
CA ILE A 840 30.85 -19.00 -23.16
C ILE A 840 30.68 -17.93 -24.24
N ARG A 841 30.75 -16.63 -23.87
CA ARG A 841 30.65 -15.52 -24.82
C ARG A 841 31.79 -15.55 -25.85
N GLU A 842 33.03 -15.76 -25.41
CA GLU A 842 34.20 -15.91 -26.32
C GLU A 842 34.03 -17.09 -27.28
N ILE A 843 33.46 -18.22 -26.84
CA ILE A 843 33.19 -19.36 -27.72
C ILE A 843 32.11 -19.00 -28.74
N LEU A 844 31.05 -18.29 -28.35
CA LEU A 844 29.97 -17.88 -29.26
C LEU A 844 30.41 -16.81 -30.26
N GLU A 845 31.34 -15.92 -29.90
CA GLU A 845 31.93 -14.91 -30.80
C GLU A 845 32.90 -15.50 -31.78
N ASN A 846 33.49 -16.68 -31.48
CA ASN A 846 34.43 -17.39 -32.34
C ASN A 846 33.78 -18.49 -33.19
N MET A 847 32.44 -18.73 -33.04
CA MET A 847 31.63 -19.61 -33.90
C MET A 847 30.92 -18.81 -35.00
#